data_d06d489e54fb376d60ffda6908e2a8e9
#
_entry.id   d06d489e54fb376d60ffda6908e2a8e9
#
_cell.length_a   1.000
_cell.length_b   1.000
_cell.length_c   1.000
_cell.angle_alpha   90.00
_cell.angle_beta   90.00
_cell.angle_gamma   90.00
#
_symmetry.space_group_name_H-M   'P 1'
#
loop_
_entity.id
_entity.type
_entity.pdbx_description
1 polymer ?
#
loop_
_entity_poly.entity_id
_entity_poly.type
_entity_poly.pdbx_seq_one_letter_code
_entity_poly.pdbx_strand_id
1 'polypeptide(L)'
;TRPLVAVALAAALTATILPAQQAPAATIAGRTAGLDKRDGFIPVYLNDRTGAVWLELPADSTRLLFMTTLATGLGSNALGLDRGSGGGVRVARFDKSGERVLVTFENTRYRSSGGVDNQRTVAEGFASSTVAALPLLAEEGGRLLVDATDFVLRDWNDIAGTLTRSRQGSYAVARDRSRPYKPYTKAFADNTEIDIALTLAANGEPGGALGRFVPDARALNFRQHLTLLRLPDAAFRPREADPRVGYFGVSFYDYATPLQGQLEKTWASRHRLERVNPNDPKSPIKNPIVYYVDRGIPEPLRTATLQGVAFWTEAFDRAGLKGAFKVELLPEGIDPMDARYNVVQWVNRNERGWSVGGALTDPRTGEMLKGMARMDSHRNRTDYNIYAAFMGADAAAADTAFVLARIRQVSAHEVGHTLGLGHNYIASTYERGSVMDYPAPRIRVKNGAIDISAAYDRGPGLYDVWAIHWGYGIFPAASEADSLKAIVADGLKKGYLYLSDGDARPENAADPRTNLWDDAATAGEFLAHQMEARRIAMQRFGLRTIRTGEPLEILQDRFPLLYFFHRFAINGVTKTLGGLEYANPLKGDGQQATRIISAARQREAMQQLVTALAPEELAIPDTVLTLFAPRLDANSNVELPGSRTYPAFDELGAARTLAGMIVDGALQRERAARMVQYSARVKDGYSLQEAIGALVKGTWDAPAPATGKLIALQRVTQRTVADRLVTLAADKEAAPAVRAIVEFELIRLREAASAHAAAAANDGAKAHWLAIAQLITRYQEKGEVPASTPALRPPPGDPFGDDWPGLMLP
;
A
#
# COMPACT_ATOMS: atom_id res chain seq x y z
N THR A 1 51.82 31.36 84.46
CA THR A 1 52.51 30.11 84.72
C THR A 1 52.80 29.40 83.37
N ARG A 2 54.04 29.06 83.22
CA ARG A 2 54.81 28.77 82.00
C ARG A 2 54.31 27.60 81.16
N PRO A 3 54.64 27.60 79.79
CA PRO A 3 54.28 26.54 78.83
C PRO A 3 55.35 25.47 78.75
N LEU A 4 54.94 24.25 78.47
CA LEU A 4 55.76 23.11 78.06
C LEU A 4 55.79 23.05 76.51
N VAL A 5 57.04 23.09 76.01
CA VAL A 5 57.42 22.85 74.64
C VAL A 5 57.51 21.36 74.39
N ALA A 6 56.71 20.82 73.44
CA ALA A 6 56.87 19.44 72.93
C ALA A 6 57.44 19.52 71.50
N VAL A 7 58.62 18.99 71.34
CA VAL A 7 59.35 18.77 70.08
C VAL A 7 58.77 17.57 69.44
N ALA A 8 58.07 17.72 68.23
CA ALA A 8 57.64 16.58 67.42
C ALA A 8 58.71 16.28 66.35
N LEU A 9 59.28 15.10 66.35
CA LEU A 9 60.14 14.58 65.34
C LEU A 9 59.29 14.20 64.07
N ALA A 10 59.44 14.92 62.96
CA ALA A 10 58.86 14.61 61.72
C ALA A 10 59.69 13.52 61.02
N ALA A 11 59.20 12.26 60.96
CA ALA A 11 59.77 11.22 60.15
C ALA A 11 59.12 11.32 58.73
N ALA A 12 59.86 11.76 57.71
CA ALA A 12 59.47 11.79 56.32
C ALA A 12 59.39 10.36 55.76
N LEU A 13 58.16 9.86 55.65
CA LEU A 13 57.91 8.63 54.84
C LEU A 13 57.83 9.03 53.33
N THR A 14 58.85 8.79 52.58
CA THR A 14 58.86 8.77 51.14
C THR A 14 58.06 7.55 50.66
N ALA A 15 56.77 7.77 50.41
CA ALA A 15 55.96 6.80 49.70
C ALA A 15 56.41 6.77 48.23
N THR A 16 57.11 5.78 47.84
CA THR A 16 57.36 5.43 46.42
C THR A 16 56.02 5.13 45.81
N ILE A 17 55.45 6.03 45.00
CA ILE A 17 54.30 5.81 44.15
C ILE A 17 54.79 4.84 43.06
N LEU A 18 54.55 3.52 43.25
CA LEU A 18 54.59 2.55 42.19
C LEU A 18 53.60 2.99 41.11
N PRO A 19 53.98 3.09 39.80
CA PRO A 19 53.04 3.34 38.76
C PRO A 19 52.00 2.18 38.80
N ALA A 20 50.72 2.53 38.88
CA ALA A 20 49.66 1.57 38.79
C ALA A 20 49.90 0.74 37.51
N GLN A 21 50.23 -0.53 37.66
CA GLN A 21 50.30 -1.49 36.54
C GLN A 21 48.90 -1.45 35.89
N GLN A 22 48.82 -0.84 34.71
CA GLN A 22 47.62 -0.96 33.89
C GLN A 22 47.31 -2.45 33.76
N ALA A 23 46.16 -2.88 34.23
CA ALA A 23 45.69 -4.23 34.02
C ALA A 23 45.83 -4.58 32.53
N PRO A 24 46.35 -5.75 32.14
CA PRO A 24 46.51 -6.10 30.76
C PRO A 24 45.22 -5.87 30.03
N ALA A 25 45.29 -5.17 28.86
CA ALA A 25 44.13 -4.85 28.07
C ALA A 25 43.33 -6.16 27.82
N ALA A 26 42.04 -6.15 28.10
CA ALA A 26 41.19 -7.33 27.96
C ALA A 26 41.22 -7.76 26.47
N THR A 27 41.66 -8.98 26.20
CA THR A 27 41.67 -9.54 24.83
C THR A 27 40.26 -9.92 24.41
N ILE A 28 39.95 -9.85 23.11
CA ILE A 28 38.69 -10.32 22.55
C ILE A 28 38.43 -11.78 22.94
N ALA A 29 39.43 -12.65 22.75
CA ALA A 29 39.37 -14.07 23.12
C ALA A 29 39.05 -14.28 24.59
N GLY A 30 39.68 -13.51 25.51
CA GLY A 30 39.41 -13.59 26.94
C GLY A 30 38.01 -13.16 27.33
N ARG A 31 37.47 -12.10 26.70
CA ARG A 31 36.11 -11.60 26.94
C ARG A 31 35.01 -12.52 26.39
N THR A 32 35.28 -13.19 25.26
CA THR A 32 34.29 -14.02 24.55
C THR A 32 34.36 -15.50 24.92
N ALA A 33 35.28 -15.89 25.80
CA ALA A 33 35.43 -17.28 26.23
C ALA A 33 34.10 -17.83 26.78
N GLY A 34 33.65 -18.96 26.21
CA GLY A 34 32.40 -19.62 26.60
C GLY A 34 31.11 -19.00 26.08
N LEU A 35 31.17 -17.93 25.24
CA LEU A 35 30.01 -17.39 24.56
C LEU A 35 29.68 -18.14 23.28
N ASP A 36 28.41 -18.13 22.88
CA ASP A 36 27.94 -18.68 21.61
C ASP A 36 28.29 -17.73 20.48
N LYS A 37 29.33 -18.08 19.69
CA LYS A 37 29.82 -17.28 18.56
C LYS A 37 29.08 -17.64 17.27
N ARG A 38 28.62 -16.63 16.53
CA ARG A 38 28.17 -16.70 15.12
C ARG A 38 29.21 -16.01 14.27
N ASP A 39 29.95 -16.78 13.49
CA ASP A 39 31.08 -16.27 12.69
C ASP A 39 30.63 -15.88 11.27
N GLY A 40 31.06 -14.72 10.77
CA GLY A 40 30.68 -14.20 9.46
C GLY A 40 31.10 -12.74 9.26
N PHE A 41 30.28 -11.96 8.49
CA PHE A 41 30.58 -10.57 8.13
C PHE A 41 30.85 -9.68 9.35
N ILE A 42 29.91 -9.64 10.27
CA ILE A 42 30.06 -9.08 11.61
C ILE A 42 29.85 -10.23 12.58
N PRO A 43 30.89 -10.77 13.22
CA PRO A 43 30.73 -11.82 14.21
C PRO A 43 29.88 -11.37 15.39
N VAL A 44 28.94 -12.22 15.79
CA VAL A 44 28.03 -11.99 16.95
C VAL A 44 28.34 -12.99 18.04
N TYR A 45 28.46 -12.50 19.28
CA TYR A 45 28.60 -13.33 20.47
C TYR A 45 27.35 -13.19 21.34
N LEU A 46 26.74 -14.31 21.68
CA LEU A 46 25.53 -14.38 22.50
C LEU A 46 25.90 -14.94 23.89
N ASN A 47 25.56 -14.16 24.92
CA ASN A 47 25.75 -14.59 26.31
C ASN A 47 24.43 -15.17 26.86
N ASP A 48 24.40 -16.49 27.06
CA ASP A 48 23.19 -17.20 27.53
C ASP A 48 22.78 -16.84 28.94
N ARG A 49 23.76 -16.49 29.77
CA ARG A 49 23.49 -16.18 31.17
C ARG A 49 22.92 -14.79 31.38
N THR A 50 23.37 -13.82 30.57
CA THR A 50 22.96 -12.40 30.72
C THR A 50 21.99 -11.92 29.66
N GLY A 51 21.87 -12.65 28.56
CA GLY A 51 21.15 -12.20 27.36
C GLY A 51 21.89 -11.12 26.56
N ALA A 52 23.16 -10.87 26.84
CA ALA A 52 23.95 -9.86 26.13
C ALA A 52 24.26 -10.29 24.69
N VAL A 53 24.32 -9.28 23.80
CA VAL A 53 24.68 -9.41 22.38
C VAL A 53 25.90 -8.53 22.14
N TRP A 54 27.01 -9.11 21.77
CA TRP A 54 28.24 -8.41 21.46
C TRP A 54 28.57 -8.55 19.98
N LEU A 55 29.13 -7.49 19.38
CA LEU A 55 29.55 -7.47 17.99
C LEU A 55 31.07 -7.27 17.91
N GLU A 56 31.71 -7.99 16.99
CA GLU A 56 33.12 -7.81 16.67
C GLU A 56 33.27 -7.05 15.34
N LEU A 57 33.63 -5.77 15.43
CA LEU A 57 33.73 -4.85 14.30
C LEU A 57 35.19 -4.66 13.85
N PRO A 58 35.49 -4.38 12.58
CA PRO A 58 36.80 -3.84 12.18
C PRO A 58 37.05 -2.52 12.91
N ALA A 59 38.33 -2.25 13.23
CA ALA A 59 38.73 -1.01 13.92
C ALA A 59 38.65 0.23 13.01
N ASP A 60 38.77 0.04 11.71
CA ASP A 60 38.49 1.09 10.73
C ASP A 60 37.01 1.38 10.69
N SER A 61 36.64 2.64 10.38
CA SER A 61 35.24 3.05 10.27
C SER A 61 34.46 2.06 9.38
N THR A 62 33.59 1.27 10.00
CA THR A 62 32.80 0.25 9.29
C THR A 62 31.52 0.87 8.77
N ARG A 63 31.31 0.81 7.45
CA ARG A 63 30.04 1.19 6.79
C ARG A 63 29.32 -0.04 6.29
N LEU A 64 27.99 -0.09 6.54
CA LEU A 64 27.15 -1.21 6.12
C LEU A 64 25.73 -0.74 5.87
N LEU A 65 24.92 -1.56 5.23
CA LEU A 65 23.48 -1.35 5.15
C LEU A 65 22.80 -1.96 6.38
N PHE A 66 21.94 -1.17 7.00
CA PHE A 66 21.14 -1.55 8.16
C PHE A 66 19.65 -1.55 7.78
N MET A 67 18.97 -2.65 8.08
CA MET A 67 17.52 -2.78 7.90
C MET A 67 16.92 -3.52 9.08
N THR A 68 15.65 -3.23 9.39
CA THR A 68 14.89 -3.98 10.39
C THR A 68 13.54 -4.41 9.83
N THR A 69 13.10 -5.60 10.22
CA THR A 69 11.79 -6.15 9.86
C THR A 69 11.15 -6.87 11.05
N LEU A 70 9.83 -7.11 10.99
CA LEU A 70 9.14 -7.97 11.94
C LEU A 70 9.15 -9.42 11.44
N ALA A 71 9.85 -10.30 12.14
CA ALA A 71 9.82 -11.74 11.84
C ALA A 71 8.50 -12.40 12.29
N THR A 72 7.79 -11.79 13.25
CA THR A 72 6.42 -12.16 13.66
C THR A 72 5.53 -10.92 13.70
N GLY A 73 4.23 -11.10 13.58
CA GLY A 73 3.25 -10.01 13.57
C GLY A 73 2.04 -10.33 14.45
N LEU A 74 1.04 -9.42 14.45
CA LEU A 74 -0.21 -9.57 15.20
C LEU A 74 -1.31 -10.29 14.42
N GLY A 75 -1.11 -10.62 13.15
CA GLY A 75 -2.18 -11.22 12.34
C GLY A 75 -3.32 -10.24 12.00
N SER A 76 -3.10 -8.93 12.14
CA SER A 76 -4.06 -7.88 11.84
C SER A 76 -3.51 -6.90 10.83
N ASN A 77 -4.25 -6.71 9.76
CA ASN A 77 -3.90 -5.73 8.72
C ASN A 77 -4.15 -4.29 9.18
N ALA A 78 -5.20 -4.05 9.95
CA ALA A 78 -5.59 -2.72 10.41
C ALA A 78 -4.52 -2.03 11.28
N LEU A 79 -3.65 -2.81 11.94
CA LEU A 79 -2.59 -2.30 12.79
C LEU A 79 -1.24 -2.19 12.06
N GLY A 80 -1.10 -2.73 10.86
CA GLY A 80 0.12 -2.65 10.06
C GLY A 80 1.35 -3.37 10.64
N LEU A 81 1.16 -4.13 11.72
CA LEU A 81 2.23 -4.88 12.41
C LEU A 81 2.28 -6.33 11.95
N ASP A 82 2.53 -6.51 10.65
CA ASP A 82 2.58 -7.81 10.00
C ASP A 82 3.97 -8.43 10.00
N ARG A 83 4.03 -9.76 9.86
CA ARG A 83 5.25 -10.48 9.51
C ARG A 83 5.85 -9.91 8.22
N GLY A 84 7.14 -9.57 8.25
CA GLY A 84 7.85 -8.97 7.12
C GLY A 84 7.65 -7.45 6.98
N SER A 85 6.86 -6.79 7.84
CA SER A 85 6.84 -5.34 7.89
C SER A 85 8.18 -4.82 8.38
N GLY A 86 8.66 -3.70 7.84
CA GLY A 86 9.96 -3.18 8.25
C GLY A 86 10.19 -1.74 7.85
N GLY A 87 11.22 -1.16 8.43
CA GLY A 87 11.69 0.19 8.12
C GLY A 87 12.58 0.23 6.86
N GLY A 88 12.82 1.46 6.37
CA GLY A 88 13.69 1.68 5.22
C GLY A 88 15.14 1.26 5.50
N VAL A 89 15.88 0.99 4.43
CA VAL A 89 17.31 0.69 4.47
C VAL A 89 18.10 1.97 4.75
N ARG A 90 19.11 1.87 5.63
CA ARG A 90 19.98 2.99 5.98
C ARG A 90 21.43 2.60 5.81
N VAL A 91 22.29 3.55 5.45
CA VAL A 91 23.74 3.39 5.56
C VAL A 91 24.10 3.70 7.01
N ALA A 92 24.59 2.68 7.71
CA ALA A 92 25.08 2.82 9.07
C ALA A 92 26.60 2.84 9.07
N ARG A 93 27.20 3.79 9.83
CA ARG A 93 28.62 3.92 10.05
C ARG A 93 28.93 3.71 11.52
N PHE A 94 29.98 2.93 11.80
CA PHE A 94 30.45 2.59 13.14
C PHE A 94 31.84 3.22 13.33
N ASP A 95 31.94 4.25 14.17
CA ASP A 95 33.15 5.01 14.40
C ASP A 95 33.60 4.90 15.84
N LYS A 96 34.87 4.51 16.08
CA LYS A 96 35.45 4.53 17.42
C LYS A 96 35.60 5.96 17.95
N SER A 97 35.13 6.20 19.15
CA SER A 97 35.27 7.46 19.89
C SER A 97 35.58 7.18 21.35
N GLY A 98 36.87 7.19 21.70
CA GLY A 98 37.33 6.81 23.03
C GLY A 98 36.95 5.37 23.41
N GLU A 99 36.24 5.18 24.51
CA GLU A 99 35.77 3.88 25.01
C GLU A 99 34.40 3.46 24.42
N ARG A 100 33.98 4.04 23.31
CA ARG A 100 32.72 3.76 22.66
C ARG A 100 32.87 3.64 21.15
N VAL A 101 31.91 2.99 20.52
CA VAL A 101 31.72 3.02 19.07
C VAL A 101 30.38 3.68 18.78
N LEU A 102 30.42 4.80 18.07
CA LEU A 102 29.21 5.53 17.68
C LEU A 102 28.59 4.87 16.45
N VAL A 103 27.27 4.68 16.48
CA VAL A 103 26.49 4.22 15.34
C VAL A 103 25.77 5.42 14.74
N THR A 104 26.15 5.80 13.52
CA THR A 104 25.60 6.97 12.82
C THR A 104 24.94 6.56 11.53
N PHE A 105 23.67 6.96 11.34
CA PHE A 105 23.00 6.82 10.04
C PHE A 105 23.35 8.03 9.17
N GLU A 106 23.89 7.74 7.98
CA GLU A 106 24.28 8.75 7.01
C GLU A 106 23.05 9.37 6.34
N ASN A 107 23.12 10.66 6.06
CA ASN A 107 22.13 11.33 5.24
C ASN A 107 22.45 11.09 3.77
N THR A 108 21.74 10.12 3.15
CA THR A 108 21.94 9.77 1.75
C THR A 108 21.06 10.58 0.79
N ARG A 109 20.15 11.42 1.31
CA ARG A 109 19.25 12.22 0.50
C ARG A 109 19.91 13.47 -0.10
N TYR A 110 20.87 14.05 0.61
CA TYR A 110 21.57 15.25 0.17
C TYR A 110 23.02 14.91 -0.12
N ARG A 111 23.43 15.12 -1.37
CA ARG A 111 24.75 14.66 -1.88
C ARG A 111 25.41 15.72 -2.72
N SER A 112 26.68 15.48 -3.02
CA SER A 112 27.38 16.15 -4.11
C SER A 112 28.21 15.16 -4.90
N SER A 113 28.05 15.14 -6.22
CA SER A 113 28.96 14.47 -7.15
C SER A 113 30.20 15.33 -7.49
N GLY A 114 30.31 16.55 -6.94
CA GLY A 114 31.44 17.46 -7.11
C GLY A 114 32.65 17.12 -6.28
N GLY A 115 33.64 18.04 -6.28
CA GLY A 115 34.87 17.87 -5.52
C GLY A 115 34.70 17.87 -4.01
N VAL A 116 35.80 17.55 -3.29
CA VAL A 116 35.83 17.36 -1.84
C VAL A 116 35.23 18.54 -1.07
N ASP A 117 35.53 19.80 -1.45
CA ASP A 117 34.99 20.97 -0.79
C ASP A 117 33.47 21.10 -0.94
N ASN A 118 32.94 20.77 -2.09
CA ASN A 118 31.49 20.77 -2.31
C ASN A 118 30.82 19.64 -1.51
N GLN A 119 31.41 18.44 -1.48
CA GLN A 119 30.93 17.34 -0.62
C GLN A 119 30.93 17.72 0.86
N ARG A 120 32.00 18.39 1.33
CA ARG A 120 32.09 18.88 2.72
C ARG A 120 30.99 19.88 3.05
N THR A 121 30.76 20.90 2.22
CA THR A 121 29.70 21.90 2.47
C THR A 121 28.31 21.30 2.49
N VAL A 122 28.03 20.27 1.68
CA VAL A 122 26.76 19.54 1.73
C VAL A 122 26.63 18.76 3.04
N ALA A 123 27.69 18.05 3.45
CA ALA A 123 27.70 17.29 4.70
C ALA A 123 27.53 18.20 5.94
N GLU A 124 28.09 19.42 5.90
CA GLU A 124 27.93 20.44 6.95
C GLU A 124 26.49 21.06 6.94
N GLY A 125 25.84 21.09 5.78
CA GLY A 125 24.48 21.63 5.62
C GLY A 125 23.36 20.67 6.02
N PHE A 126 23.60 19.34 6.03
CA PHE A 126 22.58 18.31 6.23
C PHE A 126 23.03 17.25 7.24
N ALA A 127 22.43 17.28 8.41
CA ALA A 127 22.83 16.44 9.51
C ALA A 127 22.65 14.94 9.25
N SER A 128 23.57 14.12 9.74
CA SER A 128 23.44 12.70 9.98
C SER A 128 22.80 12.44 11.36
N SER A 129 22.48 11.17 11.68
CA SER A 129 21.85 10.81 12.96
C SER A 129 22.70 9.81 13.73
N THR A 130 23.33 10.23 14.84
CA THR A 130 23.97 9.28 15.76
C THR A 130 22.91 8.64 16.65
N VAL A 131 22.66 7.36 16.45
CA VAL A 131 21.54 6.62 17.06
C VAL A 131 21.94 5.77 18.25
N ALA A 132 23.24 5.44 18.40
CA ALA A 132 23.75 4.69 19.54
C ALA A 132 25.22 4.99 19.80
N ALA A 133 25.66 4.69 21.03
CA ALA A 133 27.05 4.71 21.46
C ALA A 133 27.31 3.38 22.20
N LEU A 134 27.92 2.43 21.51
CA LEU A 134 28.16 1.08 22.01
C LEU A 134 29.39 1.06 22.90
N PRO A 135 29.34 0.52 24.14
CA PRO A 135 30.51 0.38 25.00
C PRO A 135 31.58 -0.51 24.36
N LEU A 136 32.82 -0.08 24.34
CA LEU A 136 33.97 -0.86 23.91
C LEU A 136 34.38 -1.82 25.03
N LEU A 137 34.37 -3.13 24.74
CA LEU A 137 34.72 -4.19 25.72
C LEU A 137 36.16 -4.67 25.61
N ALA A 138 36.68 -4.68 24.39
CA ALA A 138 38.05 -5.04 24.07
C ALA A 138 38.46 -4.53 22.68
N GLU A 139 39.78 -4.32 22.49
CA GLU A 139 40.39 -3.97 21.23
C GLU A 139 41.61 -4.81 21.01
N GLU A 140 41.68 -5.54 19.88
CA GLU A 140 42.77 -6.46 19.59
C GLU A 140 42.92 -6.67 18.07
N GLY A 141 44.14 -6.61 17.54
CA GLY A 141 44.46 -6.99 16.16
C GLY A 141 43.65 -6.23 15.09
N GLY A 142 43.37 -4.94 15.32
CA GLY A 142 42.54 -4.16 14.39
C GLY A 142 41.02 -4.47 14.46
N ARG A 143 40.56 -5.08 15.57
CA ARG A 143 39.15 -5.43 15.80
C ARG A 143 38.68 -4.79 17.11
N LEU A 144 37.39 -4.41 17.14
CA LEU A 144 36.71 -3.85 18.28
C LEU A 144 35.59 -4.81 18.73
N LEU A 145 35.62 -5.24 19.98
CA LEU A 145 34.48 -5.93 20.59
C LEU A 145 33.61 -4.91 21.31
N VAL A 146 32.35 -4.83 20.97
CA VAL A 146 31.40 -3.86 21.52
C VAL A 146 30.17 -4.52 22.10
N ASP A 147 29.61 -3.94 23.16
CA ASP A 147 28.29 -4.34 23.68
C ASP A 147 27.18 -3.65 22.86
N ALA A 148 26.46 -4.45 22.08
CA ALA A 148 25.33 -4.01 21.25
C ALA A 148 23.96 -4.35 21.89
N THR A 149 23.91 -4.81 23.11
CA THR A 149 22.68 -5.32 23.75
C THR A 149 21.57 -4.26 23.74
N ASP A 150 21.87 -3.04 24.17
CA ASP A 150 20.87 -1.96 24.16
C ASP A 150 20.49 -1.50 22.77
N PHE A 151 21.39 -1.60 21.81
CA PHE A 151 21.14 -1.27 20.41
C PHE A 151 20.16 -2.26 19.77
N VAL A 152 20.36 -3.56 19.96
CA VAL A 152 19.51 -4.58 19.32
C VAL A 152 18.16 -4.76 20.03
N LEU A 153 18.08 -4.51 21.35
CA LEU A 153 16.84 -4.57 22.15
C LEU A 153 15.97 -3.30 22.05
N ARG A 154 16.30 -2.36 21.20
CA ARG A 154 15.47 -1.18 20.92
C ARG A 154 14.32 -1.54 19.99
N ASP A 155 13.17 -0.87 20.15
CA ASP A 155 12.05 -0.93 19.19
C ASP A 155 12.42 -0.17 17.91
N TRP A 156 13.04 -0.88 16.97
CA TRP A 156 13.48 -0.34 15.69
C TRP A 156 12.36 -0.20 14.66
N ASN A 157 11.29 -0.97 14.83
CA ASN A 157 10.15 -0.99 13.91
C ASN A 157 9.04 -0.04 14.35
N ASP A 158 9.29 0.80 15.37
CA ASP A 158 8.32 1.75 15.91
C ASP A 158 6.95 1.10 16.24
N ILE A 159 7.02 -0.09 16.85
CA ILE A 159 5.83 -0.87 17.23
C ILE A 159 5.00 -0.06 18.23
N ALA A 160 5.65 0.50 19.28
CA ALA A 160 5.01 1.31 20.31
C ALA A 160 4.35 2.57 19.72
N GLY A 161 5.03 3.26 18.79
CA GLY A 161 4.49 4.40 18.07
C GLY A 161 3.29 4.03 17.20
N THR A 162 3.36 2.92 16.48
CA THR A 162 2.26 2.40 15.65
C THR A 162 1.03 2.07 16.49
N LEU A 163 1.20 1.41 17.63
CA LEU A 163 0.11 1.11 18.57
C LEU A 163 -0.54 2.40 19.10
N THR A 164 0.27 3.43 19.42
CA THR A 164 -0.24 4.73 19.87
C THR A 164 -1.03 5.44 18.77
N ARG A 165 -0.50 5.54 17.55
CA ARG A 165 -1.19 6.15 16.40
C ARG A 165 -2.51 5.45 16.05
N SER A 166 -2.54 4.13 16.17
CA SER A 166 -3.74 3.32 15.95
C SER A 166 -4.68 3.25 17.16
N ARG A 167 -4.43 4.08 18.21
CA ARG A 167 -5.24 4.17 19.43
C ARG A 167 -5.36 2.84 20.21
N GLN A 168 -4.32 2.03 20.15
CA GLN A 168 -4.25 0.75 20.87
C GLN A 168 -3.56 0.87 22.23
N GLY A 169 -3.23 2.06 22.70
CA GLY A 169 -2.61 2.34 23.97
C GLY A 169 -1.13 2.74 23.85
N SER A 170 -0.52 3.00 25.00
CA SER A 170 0.90 3.34 25.12
C SER A 170 1.68 2.12 25.58
N TYR A 171 2.82 1.85 24.95
CA TYR A 171 3.66 0.69 25.23
C TYR A 171 5.13 1.09 25.35
N ALA A 172 5.89 0.30 26.11
CA ALA A 172 7.33 0.42 26.19
C ALA A 172 7.99 -0.97 26.15
N VAL A 173 9.24 -1.03 25.69
CA VAL A 173 10.03 -2.26 25.69
C VAL A 173 10.29 -2.73 27.12
N ALA A 174 9.86 -3.93 27.46
CA ALA A 174 10.14 -4.59 28.72
C ALA A 174 11.47 -5.34 28.62
N ARG A 175 12.55 -4.71 29.10
CA ARG A 175 13.93 -5.22 29.02
C ARG A 175 14.12 -6.57 29.71
N ASP A 176 13.48 -6.76 30.86
CA ASP A 176 13.49 -7.99 31.67
C ASP A 176 12.89 -9.19 30.97
N ARG A 177 12.07 -8.95 29.95
CA ARG A 177 11.34 -9.98 29.16
C ARG A 177 11.76 -10.01 27.70
N SER A 178 12.72 -9.20 27.29
CA SER A 178 13.25 -9.14 25.92
C SER A 178 14.63 -9.82 25.88
N ARG A 179 14.91 -10.56 24.77
CA ARG A 179 16.14 -11.35 24.65
C ARG A 179 16.51 -11.65 23.21
N PRO A 180 17.78 -11.97 22.91
CA PRO A 180 18.16 -12.50 21.60
C PRO A 180 17.45 -13.82 21.31
N TYR A 181 17.05 -14.01 20.05
CA TYR A 181 16.42 -15.25 19.58
C TYR A 181 17.42 -16.03 18.73
N LYS A 182 18.15 -16.93 19.38
CA LYS A 182 19.28 -17.66 18.82
C LYS A 182 19.03 -18.48 17.56
N PRO A 183 17.86 -19.19 17.40
CA PRO A 183 17.65 -20.05 16.24
C PRO A 183 17.82 -19.33 14.88
N TYR A 184 17.51 -18.04 14.83
CA TYR A 184 17.59 -17.23 13.62
C TYR A 184 18.65 -16.12 13.66
N THR A 185 19.40 -16.01 14.75
CA THR A 185 20.62 -15.18 14.80
C THR A 185 21.75 -15.91 14.14
N LYS A 186 22.22 -15.42 12.98
CA LYS A 186 23.23 -16.06 12.13
C LYS A 186 24.15 -15.00 11.53
N ALA A 187 25.39 -15.37 11.23
CA ALA A 187 26.30 -14.53 10.45
C ALA A 187 26.76 -15.30 9.21
N PHE A 188 26.83 -14.61 8.08
CA PHE A 188 27.24 -15.14 6.78
C PHE A 188 28.39 -14.30 6.22
N ALA A 189 28.94 -14.67 5.08
CA ALA A 189 30.08 -13.96 4.47
C ALA A 189 29.81 -12.47 4.23
N ASP A 190 28.60 -12.11 3.83
CA ASP A 190 28.25 -10.74 3.43
C ASP A 190 27.15 -10.08 4.28
N ASN A 191 26.53 -10.82 5.19
CA ASN A 191 25.47 -10.31 6.06
C ASN A 191 25.47 -10.98 7.44
N THR A 192 24.99 -10.26 8.43
CA THR A 192 24.73 -10.74 9.77
C THR A 192 23.28 -10.44 10.12
N GLU A 193 22.55 -11.47 10.53
CA GLU A 193 21.15 -11.45 10.84
C GLU A 193 20.96 -11.67 12.35
N ILE A 194 20.37 -10.68 13.02
CA ILE A 194 20.17 -10.71 14.48
C ILE A 194 18.67 -10.71 14.76
N ASP A 195 18.19 -11.75 15.40
CA ASP A 195 16.78 -11.91 15.72
C ASP A 195 16.55 -11.68 17.22
N ILE A 196 15.59 -10.84 17.57
CA ILE A 196 15.30 -10.44 18.94
C ILE A 196 13.84 -10.75 19.27
N ALA A 197 13.62 -11.52 20.32
CA ALA A 197 12.30 -11.61 20.94
C ALA A 197 12.09 -10.38 21.82
N LEU A 198 11.30 -9.43 21.32
CA LEU A 198 11.01 -8.15 21.94
C LEU A 198 9.64 -8.20 22.62
N THR A 199 9.58 -7.91 23.91
CA THR A 199 8.32 -7.76 24.64
C THR A 199 8.01 -6.29 24.86
N LEU A 200 6.81 -5.88 24.47
CA LEU A 200 6.28 -4.54 24.80
C LEU A 200 5.23 -4.66 25.88
N ALA A 201 5.40 -3.92 26.96
CA ALA A 201 4.47 -3.84 28.08
C ALA A 201 3.60 -2.60 27.96
N ALA A 202 2.32 -2.73 28.24
CA ALA A 202 1.39 -1.61 28.26
C ALA A 202 1.66 -0.68 29.46
N ASN A 203 1.65 0.65 29.22
CA ASN A 203 1.71 1.70 30.23
C ASN A 203 0.30 2.24 30.51
N GLY A 204 -0.66 1.37 30.80
CA GLY A 204 -2.07 1.69 31.03
C GLY A 204 -2.99 0.66 30.34
N GLU A 205 -4.24 1.01 30.14
CA GLU A 205 -5.22 0.10 29.55
C GLU A 205 -4.98 -0.04 28.05
N PRO A 206 -4.88 -1.28 27.53
CA PRO A 206 -4.77 -1.55 26.10
C PRO A 206 -6.04 -1.19 25.33
N GLY A 207 -5.91 -0.84 24.06
CA GLY A 207 -7.04 -0.68 23.15
C GLY A 207 -7.78 -2.00 22.87
N GLY A 208 -9.10 -1.93 22.75
CA GLY A 208 -9.95 -3.11 22.65
C GLY A 208 -9.73 -4.02 21.44
N ALA A 209 -9.07 -3.53 20.38
CA ALA A 209 -8.82 -4.35 19.19
C ALA A 209 -7.77 -5.44 19.46
N LEU A 210 -6.78 -5.18 20.32
CA LEU A 210 -5.66 -6.11 20.56
C LEU A 210 -6.09 -7.43 21.18
N GLY A 211 -7.12 -7.41 22.02
CA GLY A 211 -7.63 -8.63 22.65
C GLY A 211 -8.15 -9.70 21.68
N ARG A 212 -8.35 -9.33 20.41
CA ARG A 212 -8.73 -10.27 19.34
C ARG A 212 -7.53 -11.01 18.73
N PHE A 213 -6.32 -10.48 18.90
CA PHE A 213 -5.11 -10.97 18.24
C PHE A 213 -4.12 -11.62 19.21
N VAL A 214 -4.14 -11.26 20.48
CA VAL A 214 -3.17 -11.72 21.47
C VAL A 214 -3.86 -12.23 22.73
N PRO A 215 -3.25 -13.22 23.43
CA PRO A 215 -3.82 -13.76 24.67
C PRO A 215 -3.89 -12.75 25.83
N ASP A 216 -2.92 -11.82 25.92
CA ASP A 216 -2.89 -10.72 26.87
C ASP A 216 -2.36 -9.45 26.20
N ALA A 217 -3.26 -8.49 25.99
CA ALA A 217 -2.92 -7.21 25.35
C ALA A 217 -1.97 -6.33 26.18
N ARG A 218 -1.74 -6.65 27.48
CA ARG A 218 -0.79 -5.90 28.33
C ARG A 218 0.66 -6.31 28.08
N ALA A 219 0.91 -7.43 27.34
CA ALA A 219 2.24 -7.92 27.05
C ALA A 219 2.32 -8.50 25.64
N LEU A 220 2.81 -7.71 24.70
CA LEU A 220 2.90 -8.08 23.30
C LEU A 220 4.28 -8.61 22.96
N ASN A 221 4.37 -9.77 22.35
CA ASN A 221 5.63 -10.36 21.92
C ASN A 221 5.79 -10.31 20.42
N PHE A 222 6.88 -9.67 19.97
CA PHE A 222 7.30 -9.66 18.58
C PHE A 222 8.69 -10.28 18.44
N ARG A 223 8.96 -10.90 17.31
CA ARG A 223 10.33 -11.09 16.87
C ARG A 223 10.70 -9.99 15.90
N GLN A 224 11.70 -9.20 16.28
CA GLN A 224 12.31 -8.17 15.46
C GLN A 224 13.59 -8.73 14.84
N HIS A 225 13.76 -8.53 13.56
CA HIS A 225 14.91 -9.00 12.80
C HIS A 225 15.74 -7.80 12.33
N LEU A 226 17.03 -7.84 12.59
CA LEU A 226 17.98 -6.83 12.19
C LEU A 226 18.95 -7.43 11.18
N THR A 227 19.09 -6.80 10.03
CA THR A 227 20.05 -7.15 8.98
C THR A 227 21.18 -6.14 8.96
N LEU A 228 22.40 -6.62 9.12
CA LEU A 228 23.65 -5.89 8.87
C LEU A 228 24.26 -6.46 7.60
N LEU A 229 24.20 -5.70 6.50
CA LEU A 229 24.62 -6.18 5.18
C LEU A 229 25.85 -5.40 4.70
N ARG A 230 26.85 -6.08 4.19
CA ARG A 230 28.00 -5.47 3.55
C ARG A 230 27.54 -4.53 2.44
N LEU A 231 28.14 -3.34 2.36
CA LEU A 231 27.88 -2.44 1.25
C LEU A 231 28.21 -3.14 -0.07
N PRO A 232 27.32 -3.07 -1.07
CA PRO A 232 27.63 -3.55 -2.41
C PRO A 232 28.85 -2.85 -2.97
N ASP A 233 29.56 -3.53 -3.87
CA ASP A 233 30.66 -2.94 -4.61
C ASP A 233 30.19 -1.80 -5.54
N ALA A 234 31.14 -1.03 -6.07
CA ALA A 234 30.85 0.10 -6.95
C ALA A 234 30.58 -0.30 -8.42
N ALA A 235 30.42 -1.58 -8.71
CA ALA A 235 30.24 -2.06 -10.10
C ALA A 235 28.81 -1.84 -10.61
N PHE A 236 27.81 -1.73 -9.70
CA PHE A 236 26.45 -1.40 -10.09
C PHE A 236 26.38 0.02 -10.68
N ARG A 237 25.82 0.13 -11.89
CA ARG A 237 25.59 1.41 -12.55
C ARG A 237 24.14 1.85 -12.34
N PRO A 238 23.90 2.92 -11.53
CA PRO A 238 22.58 3.49 -11.38
C PRO A 238 21.99 3.90 -12.73
N ARG A 239 20.69 3.77 -12.87
CA ARG A 239 19.93 4.22 -14.05
C ARG A 239 18.99 5.34 -13.63
N GLU A 240 19.06 6.49 -14.30
CA GLU A 240 18.15 7.59 -14.01
C GLU A 240 16.71 7.18 -14.37
N ALA A 241 15.77 7.46 -13.47
CA ALA A 241 14.38 7.13 -13.69
C ALA A 241 13.77 8.02 -14.78
N ASP A 242 12.94 7.43 -15.63
CA ASP A 242 12.16 8.17 -16.63
C ASP A 242 10.71 8.26 -16.14
N PRO A 243 10.11 9.46 -16.04
CA PRO A 243 8.75 9.63 -15.52
C PRO A 243 7.68 8.94 -16.38
N ARG A 244 8.02 8.51 -17.59
CA ARG A 244 7.14 7.81 -18.53
C ARG A 244 7.20 6.28 -18.36
N VAL A 245 8.13 5.80 -17.50
CA VAL A 245 8.32 4.37 -17.21
C VAL A 245 8.20 4.16 -15.71
N GLY A 246 7.28 3.34 -15.27
CA GLY A 246 6.89 3.19 -13.88
C GLY A 246 7.85 2.36 -13.03
N TYR A 247 9.00 2.89 -12.71
CA TYR A 247 9.92 2.30 -11.73
C TYR A 247 9.89 3.07 -10.40
N PHE A 248 9.89 2.36 -9.29
CA PHE A 248 10.28 2.95 -8.00
C PHE A 248 11.70 3.47 -8.09
N GLY A 249 12.06 4.42 -7.24
CA GLY A 249 13.39 4.99 -7.28
C GLY A 249 13.86 5.54 -5.95
N VAL A 250 15.16 5.76 -5.87
CA VAL A 250 15.83 6.49 -4.80
C VAL A 250 16.05 7.92 -5.24
N SER A 251 15.32 8.85 -4.63
CA SER A 251 15.45 10.28 -4.92
C SER A 251 16.45 10.94 -3.97
N PHE A 252 17.27 11.85 -4.52
CA PHE A 252 18.26 12.62 -3.79
C PHE A 252 18.53 13.96 -4.47
N TYR A 253 19.08 14.90 -3.71
CA TYR A 253 19.51 16.21 -4.22
C TYR A 253 21.02 16.19 -4.45
N ASP A 254 21.47 16.49 -5.68
CA ASP A 254 22.88 16.59 -6.05
C ASP A 254 23.30 18.05 -6.22
N TYR A 255 24.00 18.57 -5.23
CA TYR A 255 24.42 19.97 -5.17
C TYR A 255 25.59 20.33 -6.11
N ALA A 256 26.09 19.37 -6.87
CA ALA A 256 27.03 19.62 -7.98
C ALA A 256 26.34 19.76 -9.34
N THR A 257 25.02 19.63 -9.37
CA THR A 257 24.25 19.79 -10.61
C THR A 257 24.43 21.21 -11.17
N PRO A 258 24.71 21.36 -12.48
CA PRO A 258 24.81 22.67 -13.13
C PRO A 258 23.54 23.51 -12.92
N LEU A 259 23.67 24.83 -12.93
CA LEU A 259 22.57 25.78 -12.68
C LEU A 259 21.31 25.52 -13.52
N GLN A 260 21.47 25.02 -14.73
CA GLN A 260 20.36 24.72 -15.65
C GLN A 260 19.75 23.31 -15.44
N GLY A 261 20.38 22.48 -14.59
CA GLY A 261 19.91 21.13 -14.32
C GLY A 261 18.95 21.08 -13.13
N GLN A 262 18.15 20.02 -13.04
CA GLN A 262 17.32 19.74 -11.88
C GLN A 262 18.20 19.22 -10.74
N LEU A 263 18.08 19.82 -9.57
CA LEU A 263 18.83 19.46 -8.38
C LEU A 263 18.43 18.06 -7.86
N GLU A 264 17.13 17.77 -7.89
CA GLU A 264 16.59 16.46 -7.52
C GLU A 264 16.79 15.47 -8.67
N LYS A 265 17.35 14.30 -8.31
CA LYS A 265 17.56 13.17 -9.22
C LYS A 265 16.95 11.91 -8.60
N THR A 266 16.53 10.98 -9.45
CA THR A 266 15.99 9.70 -9.01
C THR A 266 16.67 8.56 -9.75
N TRP A 267 17.26 7.62 -9.00
CA TRP A 267 17.77 6.37 -9.55
C TRP A 267 16.69 5.30 -9.51
N ALA A 268 16.39 4.67 -10.64
CA ALA A 268 15.43 3.58 -10.71
C ALA A 268 15.91 2.40 -9.85
N SER A 269 15.01 1.89 -9.01
CA SER A 269 15.29 0.72 -8.18
C SER A 269 15.22 -0.56 -9.02
N ARG A 270 16.29 -1.35 -9.04
CA ARG A 270 16.37 -2.58 -9.83
C ARG A 270 17.45 -3.52 -9.32
N HIS A 271 17.29 -4.81 -9.55
CA HIS A 271 18.36 -5.79 -9.28
C HIS A 271 19.51 -5.63 -10.26
N ARG A 272 20.71 -5.99 -9.82
CA ARG A 272 21.88 -6.11 -10.69
C ARG A 272 21.66 -7.26 -11.67
N LEU A 273 21.91 -7.00 -12.95
CA LEU A 273 21.88 -8.02 -13.99
C LEU A 273 23.05 -7.81 -14.95
N GLU A 274 23.89 -8.83 -15.11
CA GLU A 274 25.11 -8.79 -15.88
C GLU A 274 25.20 -10.02 -16.78
N ARG A 275 25.86 -9.86 -17.95
CA ARG A 275 26.27 -10.98 -18.82
C ARG A 275 27.63 -11.52 -18.43
N VAL A 276 27.86 -12.80 -18.66
CA VAL A 276 29.20 -13.41 -18.48
C VAL A 276 30.24 -12.70 -19.37
N ASN A 277 29.88 -12.41 -20.63
CA ASN A 277 30.62 -11.51 -21.51
C ASN A 277 29.78 -10.25 -21.77
N PRO A 278 30.10 -9.10 -21.18
CA PRO A 278 29.35 -7.87 -21.33
C PRO A 278 29.23 -7.35 -22.77
N ASN A 279 30.19 -7.72 -23.64
CA ASN A 279 30.24 -7.25 -25.02
C ASN A 279 29.47 -8.16 -25.99
N ASP A 280 28.99 -9.32 -25.54
CA ASP A 280 28.22 -10.24 -26.37
C ASP A 280 26.73 -10.23 -25.93
N PRO A 281 25.80 -9.65 -26.70
CA PRO A 281 24.38 -9.60 -26.36
C PRO A 281 23.73 -11.00 -26.28
N LYS A 282 24.37 -12.04 -26.75
CA LYS A 282 23.92 -13.45 -26.67
C LYS A 282 24.55 -14.20 -25.49
N SER A 283 25.54 -13.60 -24.82
CA SER A 283 26.19 -14.24 -23.67
C SER A 283 25.16 -14.53 -22.55
N PRO A 284 25.29 -15.67 -21.86
CA PRO A 284 24.43 -16.01 -20.72
C PRO A 284 24.45 -14.94 -19.63
N ILE A 285 23.39 -14.89 -18.86
CA ILE A 285 23.32 -14.08 -17.64
C ILE A 285 24.21 -14.72 -16.56
N LYS A 286 25.05 -13.91 -15.93
CA LYS A 286 26.05 -14.33 -14.94
C LYS A 286 25.38 -14.80 -13.64
N ASN A 287 24.49 -13.97 -13.08
CA ASN A 287 23.77 -14.23 -11.85
C ASN A 287 22.27 -13.93 -12.09
N PRO A 288 21.45 -14.95 -12.36
CA PRO A 288 20.01 -14.73 -12.52
C PRO A 288 19.36 -14.26 -11.22
N ILE A 289 18.30 -13.48 -11.35
CA ILE A 289 17.44 -13.10 -10.25
C ILE A 289 16.60 -14.33 -9.88
N VAL A 290 16.77 -14.86 -8.67
CA VAL A 290 16.03 -16.05 -8.20
C VAL A 290 15.07 -15.66 -7.10
N TYR A 291 13.80 -16.02 -7.23
CA TYR A 291 12.79 -15.88 -6.19
C TYR A 291 12.44 -17.23 -5.59
N TYR A 292 12.30 -17.25 -4.27
CA TYR A 292 12.00 -18.44 -3.50
C TYR A 292 10.62 -18.34 -2.87
N VAL A 293 9.76 -19.33 -3.13
CA VAL A 293 8.41 -19.39 -2.58
C VAL A 293 8.43 -20.12 -1.23
N ASP A 294 7.80 -19.52 -0.22
CA ASP A 294 7.71 -20.05 1.15
C ASP A 294 7.01 -21.41 1.16
N ARG A 295 7.65 -22.41 1.79
CA ARG A 295 7.07 -23.75 2.01
C ARG A 295 5.81 -23.73 2.87
N GLY A 296 5.61 -22.67 3.68
CA GLY A 296 4.43 -22.50 4.53
C GLY A 296 3.15 -22.17 3.78
N ILE A 297 3.19 -21.91 2.47
CA ILE A 297 2.00 -21.74 1.65
C ILE A 297 1.34 -23.10 1.45
N PRO A 298 0.04 -23.30 1.81
CA PRO A 298 -0.63 -24.58 1.62
C PRO A 298 -0.90 -24.88 0.14
N GLU A 299 -0.94 -26.18 -0.23
CA GLU A 299 -1.43 -26.58 -1.56
C GLU A 299 -2.96 -26.43 -1.64
N PRO A 300 -3.51 -26.10 -2.81
CA PRO A 300 -2.86 -25.86 -4.12
C PRO A 300 -2.37 -24.42 -4.31
N LEU A 301 -2.47 -23.55 -3.31
CA LEU A 301 -2.08 -22.14 -3.41
C LEU A 301 -0.58 -21.96 -3.66
N ARG A 302 0.27 -22.82 -3.08
CA ARG A 302 1.71 -22.80 -3.29
C ARG A 302 2.09 -23.05 -4.76
N THR A 303 1.49 -24.06 -5.39
CA THR A 303 1.67 -24.31 -6.82
C THR A 303 1.21 -23.11 -7.66
N ALA A 304 0.07 -22.49 -7.33
CA ALA A 304 -0.41 -21.30 -8.04
C ALA A 304 0.54 -20.10 -7.83
N THR A 305 1.10 -19.93 -6.63
CA THR A 305 2.10 -18.89 -6.34
C THR A 305 3.35 -19.09 -7.18
N LEU A 306 3.92 -20.31 -7.23
CA LEU A 306 5.06 -20.62 -8.10
C LEU A 306 4.77 -20.28 -9.57
N GLN A 307 3.59 -20.63 -10.09
CA GLN A 307 3.17 -20.30 -11.45
C GLN A 307 3.03 -18.79 -11.68
N GLY A 308 2.51 -18.07 -10.68
CA GLY A 308 2.38 -16.61 -10.74
C GLY A 308 3.74 -15.90 -10.76
N VAL A 309 4.69 -16.33 -9.93
CA VAL A 309 6.05 -15.78 -9.94
C VAL A 309 6.78 -16.11 -11.24
N ALA A 310 6.54 -17.30 -11.82
CA ALA A 310 7.12 -17.71 -13.11
C ALA A 310 6.68 -16.83 -14.29
N PHE A 311 5.61 -16.04 -14.16
CA PHE A 311 5.20 -15.00 -15.12
C PHE A 311 6.38 -14.10 -15.55
N TRP A 312 7.24 -13.73 -14.60
CA TRP A 312 8.39 -12.88 -14.89
C TRP A 312 9.48 -13.58 -15.70
N THR A 313 9.59 -14.91 -15.64
CA THR A 313 10.48 -15.67 -16.55
C THR A 313 10.13 -15.38 -18.01
N GLU A 314 8.85 -15.44 -18.36
CA GLU A 314 8.37 -15.13 -19.71
C GLU A 314 8.58 -13.65 -20.06
N ALA A 315 8.34 -12.72 -19.10
CA ALA A 315 8.54 -11.29 -19.35
C ALA A 315 10.02 -10.97 -19.66
N PHE A 316 10.95 -11.52 -18.89
CA PHE A 316 12.38 -11.36 -19.14
C PHE A 316 12.82 -12.01 -20.47
N ASP A 317 12.34 -13.21 -20.75
CA ASP A 317 12.69 -13.91 -22.02
C ASP A 317 12.19 -13.12 -23.25
N ARG A 318 10.95 -12.61 -23.21
CA ARG A 318 10.37 -11.76 -24.27
C ARG A 318 11.08 -10.40 -24.39
N ALA A 319 11.62 -9.88 -23.29
CA ALA A 319 12.46 -8.68 -23.29
C ALA A 319 13.91 -8.93 -23.80
N GLY A 320 14.22 -10.15 -24.27
CA GLY A 320 15.57 -10.52 -24.78
C GLY A 320 16.59 -10.86 -23.70
N LEU A 321 16.14 -11.13 -22.47
CA LEU A 321 16.98 -11.43 -21.30
C LEU A 321 16.78 -12.89 -20.86
N LYS A 322 16.93 -13.81 -21.77
CA LYS A 322 16.66 -15.24 -21.55
C LYS A 322 17.49 -15.80 -20.39
N GLY A 323 16.79 -16.46 -19.46
CA GLY A 323 17.38 -17.08 -18.28
C GLY A 323 17.76 -16.09 -17.16
N ALA A 324 17.34 -14.81 -17.26
CA ALA A 324 17.64 -13.79 -16.26
C ALA A 324 16.81 -13.92 -14.98
N PHE A 325 15.65 -14.56 -15.05
CA PHE A 325 14.74 -14.71 -13.91
C PHE A 325 14.37 -16.18 -13.69
N LYS A 326 14.33 -16.60 -12.41
CA LYS A 326 13.97 -17.95 -12.01
C LYS A 326 13.08 -17.92 -10.76
N VAL A 327 12.26 -18.95 -10.59
CA VAL A 327 11.50 -19.20 -9.36
C VAL A 327 11.74 -20.62 -8.86
N GLU A 328 11.94 -20.76 -7.58
CA GLU A 328 12.19 -22.04 -6.92
C GLU A 328 11.43 -22.11 -5.58
N LEU A 329 11.30 -23.31 -5.03
CA LEU A 329 10.80 -23.47 -3.66
C LEU A 329 11.93 -23.14 -2.69
N LEU A 330 11.64 -22.41 -1.61
CA LEU A 330 12.64 -22.06 -0.60
C LEU A 330 13.28 -23.33 -0.04
N PRO A 331 14.63 -23.48 -0.03
CA PRO A 331 15.29 -24.66 0.51
C PRO A 331 14.94 -24.88 1.97
N GLU A 332 14.97 -26.14 2.42
CA GLU A 332 14.71 -26.46 3.82
C GLU A 332 15.75 -25.84 4.76
N GLY A 333 15.29 -25.39 5.92
CA GLY A 333 16.17 -24.80 6.94
C GLY A 333 16.68 -23.37 6.62
N ILE A 334 16.29 -22.80 5.49
CA ILE A 334 16.60 -21.39 5.18
C ILE A 334 15.55 -20.49 5.82
N ASP A 335 16.03 -19.46 6.52
CA ASP A 335 15.16 -18.41 7.05
C ASP A 335 14.78 -17.45 5.91
N PRO A 336 13.49 -17.20 5.66
CA PRO A 336 13.07 -16.24 4.65
C PRO A 336 13.52 -14.79 4.95
N MET A 337 13.94 -14.48 6.18
CA MET A 337 14.51 -13.16 6.52
C MET A 337 15.97 -13.01 6.08
N ASP A 338 16.68 -14.08 5.75
CA ASP A 338 18.07 -14.04 5.28
C ASP A 338 18.19 -13.17 4.02
N ALA A 339 19.04 -12.14 4.07
CA ALA A 339 19.19 -11.14 3.01
C ALA A 339 19.63 -11.71 1.65
N ARG A 340 20.19 -12.90 1.63
CA ARG A 340 20.67 -13.56 0.40
C ARG A 340 19.54 -14.11 -0.49
N TYR A 341 18.31 -14.22 0.02
CA TYR A 341 17.20 -14.85 -0.70
C TYR A 341 16.09 -13.85 -0.96
N ASN A 342 15.71 -13.67 -2.23
CA ASN A 342 14.45 -13.00 -2.56
C ASN A 342 13.31 -13.96 -2.26
N VAL A 343 12.29 -13.52 -1.53
CA VAL A 343 11.28 -14.45 -1.01
C VAL A 343 9.85 -13.98 -1.26
N VAL A 344 8.97 -14.96 -1.53
CA VAL A 344 7.53 -14.78 -1.50
C VAL A 344 7.01 -15.47 -0.25
N GLN A 345 6.63 -14.69 0.76
CA GLN A 345 6.25 -15.16 2.09
C GLN A 345 4.74 -15.31 2.24
N TRP A 346 4.33 -16.26 3.08
CA TRP A 346 2.94 -16.41 3.49
C TRP A 346 2.67 -15.69 4.80
N VAL A 347 1.63 -14.83 4.81
CA VAL A 347 1.22 -14.08 6.02
C VAL A 347 -0.18 -14.50 6.41
N ASN A 348 -0.31 -15.21 7.54
CA ASN A 348 -1.60 -15.57 8.09
C ASN A 348 -2.22 -14.39 8.83
N ARG A 349 -3.49 -14.09 8.50
CA ARG A 349 -4.29 -13.04 9.13
C ARG A 349 -5.63 -13.58 9.58
N ASN A 350 -6.24 -12.95 10.56
CA ASN A 350 -7.58 -13.29 11.05
C ASN A 350 -8.70 -12.63 10.22
N GLU A 351 -8.37 -11.60 9.45
CA GLU A 351 -9.30 -10.87 8.59
C GLU A 351 -8.65 -10.57 7.23
N ARG A 352 -9.45 -10.15 6.27
CA ARG A 352 -8.96 -9.74 4.97
C ARG A 352 -7.91 -8.65 5.10
N GLY A 353 -6.78 -8.87 4.42
CA GLY A 353 -5.70 -7.92 4.28
C GLY A 353 -5.23 -7.84 2.84
N TRP A 354 -3.99 -7.39 2.68
CA TRP A 354 -3.40 -7.09 1.38
C TRP A 354 -2.09 -7.87 1.24
N SER A 355 -1.82 -8.31 0.02
CA SER A 355 -0.47 -8.71 -0.36
C SER A 355 0.38 -7.45 -0.56
N VAL A 356 1.69 -7.57 -0.40
CA VAL A 356 2.61 -6.42 -0.51
C VAL A 356 3.95 -6.89 -1.05
N GLY A 357 4.46 -6.21 -2.09
CA GLY A 357 5.82 -6.37 -2.60
C GLY A 357 6.71 -5.20 -2.20
N GLY A 358 7.95 -5.48 -1.79
CA GLY A 358 8.96 -4.48 -1.46
C GLY A 358 10.37 -5.04 -1.55
N ALA A 359 11.38 -4.20 -1.40
CA ALA A 359 12.77 -4.64 -1.51
C ALA A 359 13.70 -3.93 -0.53
N LEU A 360 14.78 -4.62 -0.16
CA LEU A 360 15.97 -4.02 0.43
C LEU A 360 16.75 -3.36 -0.71
N THR A 361 16.73 -2.04 -0.75
CA THR A 361 17.36 -1.24 -1.81
C THR A 361 18.45 -0.37 -1.22
N ASP A 362 19.62 -0.37 -1.86
CA ASP A 362 20.73 0.51 -1.47
C ASP A 362 20.34 1.99 -1.73
N PRO A 363 20.21 2.81 -0.68
CA PRO A 363 19.79 4.21 -0.81
C PRO A 363 20.83 5.09 -1.52
N ARG A 364 22.01 4.58 -1.84
CA ARG A 364 23.05 5.30 -2.59
C ARG A 364 22.89 5.16 -4.10
N THR A 365 22.37 4.01 -4.57
CA THR A 365 22.46 3.62 -5.98
C THR A 365 21.14 3.16 -6.59
N GLY A 366 20.14 2.78 -5.78
CA GLY A 366 18.92 2.13 -6.23
C GLY A 366 19.11 0.64 -6.53
N GLU A 367 20.25 0.03 -6.18
CA GLU A 367 20.44 -1.41 -6.33
C GLU A 367 19.54 -2.18 -5.34
N MET A 368 18.69 -3.05 -5.87
CA MET A 368 17.85 -3.94 -5.07
C MET A 368 18.63 -5.20 -4.72
N LEU A 369 18.80 -5.45 -3.43
CA LEU A 369 19.62 -6.54 -2.91
C LEU A 369 18.79 -7.75 -2.46
N LYS A 370 17.52 -7.49 -2.04
CA LYS A 370 16.59 -8.53 -1.65
C LYS A 370 15.16 -8.10 -1.93
N GLY A 371 14.43 -8.88 -2.71
CA GLY A 371 12.99 -8.73 -2.88
C GLY A 371 12.20 -9.52 -1.84
N MET A 372 11.11 -8.94 -1.33
CA MET A 372 10.22 -9.54 -0.33
C MET A 372 8.77 -9.30 -0.72
N ALA A 373 8.09 -10.34 -1.20
CA ALA A 373 6.66 -10.29 -1.43
C ALA A 373 5.92 -11.04 -0.30
N ARG A 374 4.85 -10.44 0.24
CA ARG A 374 4.02 -11.00 1.32
C ARG A 374 2.64 -11.30 0.80
N MET A 375 2.24 -12.58 0.81
CA MET A 375 0.95 -13.05 0.30
C MET A 375 -0.06 -13.16 1.45
N ASP A 376 -1.22 -12.54 1.30
CA ASP A 376 -2.30 -12.59 2.29
C ASP A 376 -3.06 -13.92 2.26
N SER A 377 -3.16 -14.58 3.42
CA SER A 377 -3.86 -15.86 3.57
C SER A 377 -5.39 -15.76 3.41
N HIS A 378 -5.97 -14.59 3.62
CA HIS A 378 -7.42 -14.37 3.51
C HIS A 378 -7.88 -14.13 2.06
N ARG A 379 -6.96 -13.76 1.16
CA ARG A 379 -7.29 -13.42 -0.22
C ARG A 379 -8.10 -14.51 -0.93
N ASN A 380 -7.67 -15.75 -0.81
CA ASN A 380 -8.34 -16.88 -1.46
C ASN A 380 -9.80 -17.06 -0.99
N ARG A 381 -10.12 -16.74 0.28
CA ARG A 381 -11.50 -16.81 0.80
C ARG A 381 -12.36 -15.69 0.24
N THR A 382 -11.82 -14.50 0.12
CA THR A 382 -12.52 -13.35 -0.48
C THR A 382 -12.83 -13.64 -1.96
N ASP A 383 -11.87 -14.17 -2.71
CA ASP A 383 -12.06 -14.51 -4.12
C ASP A 383 -13.08 -15.64 -4.29
N TYR A 384 -13.07 -16.64 -3.40
CA TYR A 384 -14.12 -17.65 -3.36
C TYR A 384 -15.51 -17.04 -3.12
N ASN A 385 -15.65 -16.11 -2.18
CA ASN A 385 -16.91 -15.44 -1.91
C ASN A 385 -17.41 -14.61 -3.11
N ILE A 386 -16.49 -13.94 -3.85
CA ILE A 386 -16.83 -13.27 -5.11
C ILE A 386 -17.34 -14.30 -6.13
N TYR A 387 -16.61 -15.41 -6.34
CA TYR A 387 -17.04 -16.47 -7.23
C TYR A 387 -18.44 -16.99 -6.87
N ALA A 388 -18.63 -17.38 -5.60
CA ALA A 388 -19.89 -17.95 -5.14
C ALA A 388 -21.06 -16.96 -5.28
N ALA A 389 -20.85 -15.67 -5.05
CA ALA A 389 -21.87 -14.64 -5.21
C ALA A 389 -22.39 -14.53 -6.66
N PHE A 390 -21.52 -14.72 -7.66
CA PHE A 390 -21.87 -14.64 -9.07
C PHE A 390 -22.29 -15.99 -9.67
N MET A 391 -21.57 -17.06 -9.34
CA MET A 391 -21.69 -18.36 -10.01
C MET A 391 -22.45 -19.42 -9.20
N GLY A 392 -22.50 -19.27 -7.87
CA GLY A 392 -23.00 -20.28 -6.94
C GLY A 392 -21.88 -21.09 -6.28
N ALA A 393 -22.22 -21.90 -5.28
CA ALA A 393 -21.27 -22.62 -4.43
C ALA A 393 -21.11 -24.13 -4.80
N ASP A 394 -21.83 -24.63 -5.82
CA ASP A 394 -21.92 -26.07 -6.09
C ASP A 394 -20.87 -26.58 -7.09
N ALA A 395 -20.04 -25.71 -7.65
CA ALA A 395 -19.09 -26.07 -8.71
C ALA A 395 -17.62 -26.06 -8.19
N ALA A 396 -17.28 -26.96 -7.28
CA ALA A 396 -16.00 -26.99 -6.56
C ALA A 396 -14.73 -26.93 -7.44
N ALA A 397 -14.74 -27.49 -8.64
CA ALA A 397 -13.58 -27.43 -9.54
C ALA A 397 -13.40 -26.04 -10.18
N ALA A 398 -14.51 -25.37 -10.53
CA ALA A 398 -14.47 -24.05 -11.18
C ALA A 398 -14.19 -22.92 -10.16
N ASP A 399 -14.71 -23.03 -8.94
CA ASP A 399 -14.41 -22.09 -7.85
C ASP A 399 -12.92 -22.10 -7.50
N THR A 400 -12.33 -23.29 -7.38
CA THR A 400 -10.90 -23.46 -7.12
C THR A 400 -10.08 -22.90 -8.29
N ALA A 401 -10.45 -23.16 -9.54
CA ALA A 401 -9.74 -22.63 -10.71
C ALA A 401 -9.75 -21.10 -10.75
N PHE A 402 -10.85 -20.46 -10.39
CA PHE A 402 -10.97 -19.00 -10.29
C PHE A 402 -10.05 -18.43 -9.22
N VAL A 403 -10.10 -18.99 -8.01
CA VAL A 403 -9.23 -18.58 -6.90
C VAL A 403 -7.76 -18.73 -7.25
N LEU A 404 -7.36 -19.87 -7.83
CA LEU A 404 -5.97 -20.10 -8.21
C LEU A 404 -5.50 -19.17 -9.34
N ALA A 405 -6.41 -18.76 -10.25
CA ALA A 405 -6.10 -17.77 -11.28
C ALA A 405 -5.78 -16.40 -10.64
N ARG A 406 -6.54 -16.01 -9.62
CA ARG A 406 -6.25 -14.78 -8.87
C ARG A 406 -4.95 -14.86 -8.08
N ILE A 407 -4.66 -16.00 -7.43
CA ILE A 407 -3.39 -16.18 -6.70
C ILE A 407 -2.21 -16.06 -7.66
N ARG A 408 -2.28 -16.64 -8.86
CA ARG A 408 -1.24 -16.43 -9.90
C ARG A 408 -1.05 -14.95 -10.23
N GLN A 409 -2.15 -14.26 -10.50
CA GLN A 409 -2.10 -12.83 -10.87
C GLN A 409 -1.51 -11.97 -9.75
N VAL A 410 -1.97 -12.11 -8.50
CA VAL A 410 -1.46 -11.30 -7.39
C VAL A 410 -0.01 -11.65 -7.04
N SER A 411 0.40 -12.91 -7.18
CA SER A 411 1.80 -13.31 -6.97
C SER A 411 2.72 -12.68 -8.00
N ALA A 412 2.30 -12.60 -9.28
CA ALA A 412 3.02 -11.88 -10.31
C ALA A 412 3.10 -10.38 -9.99
N HIS A 413 2.00 -9.75 -9.57
CA HIS A 413 1.93 -8.35 -9.20
C HIS A 413 2.91 -7.99 -8.08
N GLU A 414 2.86 -8.70 -6.95
CA GLU A 414 3.71 -8.41 -5.79
C GLU A 414 5.21 -8.60 -6.12
N VAL A 415 5.53 -9.59 -6.94
CA VAL A 415 6.92 -9.76 -7.41
C VAL A 415 7.32 -8.65 -8.37
N GLY A 416 6.41 -8.11 -9.17
CA GLY A 416 6.65 -6.93 -10.00
C GLY A 416 7.16 -5.73 -9.20
N HIS A 417 6.56 -5.47 -8.03
CA HIS A 417 7.05 -4.45 -7.11
C HIS A 417 8.48 -4.73 -6.63
N THR A 418 8.77 -5.98 -6.34
CA THR A 418 10.12 -6.40 -5.91
C THR A 418 11.13 -6.46 -7.05
N LEU A 419 10.70 -6.22 -8.29
CA LEU A 419 11.54 -5.96 -9.46
C LEU A 419 11.67 -4.46 -9.78
N GLY A 420 11.10 -3.61 -8.94
CA GLY A 420 11.16 -2.15 -9.06
C GLY A 420 9.96 -1.50 -9.76
N LEU A 421 8.97 -2.27 -10.22
CA LEU A 421 7.84 -1.72 -10.95
C LEU A 421 6.80 -1.11 -10.00
N GLY A 422 6.40 0.14 -10.26
CA GLY A 422 5.27 0.81 -9.62
C GLY A 422 3.94 0.39 -10.27
N HIS A 423 2.82 0.75 -9.63
CA HIS A 423 1.49 0.55 -10.22
C HIS A 423 1.34 1.32 -11.52
N ASN A 424 0.64 0.73 -12.49
CA ASN A 424 0.27 1.37 -13.74
C ASN A 424 -1.24 1.25 -14.00
N TYR A 425 -2.02 2.17 -13.41
CA TYR A 425 -3.49 2.15 -13.46
C TYR A 425 -4.11 2.62 -14.77
N ILE A 426 -3.33 2.97 -15.77
CA ILE A 426 -3.83 3.28 -17.11
C ILE A 426 -3.73 2.08 -18.06
N ALA A 427 -3.14 0.96 -17.62
CA ALA A 427 -2.86 -0.17 -18.47
C ALA A 427 -4.11 -0.91 -18.96
N SER A 428 -5.26 -0.78 -18.28
CA SER A 428 -6.56 -1.29 -18.73
C SER A 428 -7.01 -0.68 -20.06
N THR A 429 -6.55 0.55 -20.42
CA THR A 429 -6.91 1.23 -21.68
C THR A 429 -6.30 0.60 -22.93
N TYR A 430 -5.32 -0.27 -22.78
CA TYR A 430 -4.71 -1.06 -23.87
C TYR A 430 -4.70 -2.56 -23.53
N GLU A 431 -5.87 -3.12 -23.26
CA GLU A 431 -6.22 -4.54 -23.09
C GLU A 431 -5.74 -5.08 -21.76
N ARG A 432 -5.45 -4.98 -20.79
CA ARG A 432 -4.69 -5.55 -19.65
C ARG A 432 -3.19 -5.55 -19.94
N GLY A 433 -2.72 -4.38 -20.35
CA GLY A 433 -1.35 -4.19 -20.77
C GLY A 433 -0.32 -4.44 -19.68
N SER A 434 -0.71 -4.51 -18.39
CA SER A 434 0.21 -4.72 -17.28
C SER A 434 -0.43 -5.48 -16.12
N VAL A 435 0.33 -6.41 -15.52
CA VAL A 435 0.00 -7.03 -14.23
C VAL A 435 0.15 -6.02 -13.07
N MET A 436 0.87 -4.91 -13.30
CA MET A 436 1.03 -3.83 -12.31
C MET A 436 -0.17 -2.89 -12.21
N ASP A 437 -1.21 -3.12 -13.00
CA ASP A 437 -2.55 -2.63 -12.75
C ASP A 437 -3.22 -3.45 -11.62
N TYR A 438 -4.42 -3.04 -11.18
CA TYR A 438 -5.30 -3.87 -10.35
C TYR A 438 -6.46 -4.38 -11.22
N PRO A 439 -6.25 -5.39 -12.07
CA PRO A 439 -7.31 -5.85 -12.93
C PRO A 439 -8.43 -6.50 -12.11
N ALA A 440 -9.65 -6.03 -12.32
CA ALA A 440 -10.84 -6.73 -11.83
C ALA A 440 -10.94 -8.11 -12.49
N PRO A 441 -11.59 -9.11 -11.84
CA PRO A 441 -11.93 -10.31 -12.55
C PRO A 441 -12.81 -9.97 -13.76
N ARG A 442 -12.43 -10.42 -14.97
CA ARG A 442 -13.24 -10.24 -16.17
C ARG A 442 -14.51 -11.06 -16.05
N ILE A 443 -15.59 -10.37 -15.73
CA ILE A 443 -16.95 -10.92 -15.68
C ILE A 443 -17.71 -10.34 -16.85
N ARG A 444 -18.13 -11.18 -17.78
CA ARG A 444 -18.87 -10.81 -18.99
C ARG A 444 -20.20 -11.56 -19.04
N VAL A 445 -21.13 -11.05 -19.81
CA VAL A 445 -22.37 -11.74 -20.12
C VAL A 445 -22.28 -12.29 -21.55
N LYS A 446 -22.51 -13.58 -21.70
CA LYS A 446 -22.49 -14.30 -22.95
C LYS A 446 -23.77 -15.12 -23.07
N ASN A 447 -24.58 -14.88 -24.08
CA ASN A 447 -25.85 -15.59 -24.27
C ASN A 447 -26.77 -15.56 -23.02
N GLY A 448 -26.82 -14.41 -22.33
CA GLY A 448 -27.61 -14.24 -21.11
C GLY A 448 -27.09 -14.97 -19.86
N ALA A 449 -25.88 -15.50 -19.91
CA ALA A 449 -25.21 -16.12 -18.79
C ALA A 449 -23.90 -15.41 -18.42
N ILE A 450 -23.52 -15.48 -17.15
CA ILE A 450 -22.25 -14.95 -16.68
C ILE A 450 -21.13 -15.88 -17.15
N ASP A 451 -20.12 -15.29 -17.78
CA ASP A 451 -18.88 -15.93 -18.22
C ASP A 451 -17.69 -15.35 -17.45
N ILE A 452 -16.97 -16.20 -16.73
CA ILE A 452 -15.74 -15.90 -15.98
C ILE A 452 -14.56 -16.76 -16.46
N SER A 453 -14.67 -17.41 -17.61
CA SER A 453 -13.64 -18.33 -18.12
C SER A 453 -12.30 -17.68 -18.36
N ALA A 454 -12.29 -16.36 -18.62
CA ALA A 454 -11.11 -15.52 -18.81
C ALA A 454 -10.97 -14.47 -17.70
N ALA A 455 -11.28 -14.82 -16.44
CA ALA A 455 -11.27 -13.87 -15.33
C ALA A 455 -9.94 -13.16 -15.15
N TYR A 456 -8.82 -13.86 -15.30
CA TYR A 456 -7.46 -13.33 -15.20
C TYR A 456 -6.59 -13.87 -16.33
N ASP A 457 -5.67 -13.05 -16.81
CA ASP A 457 -4.72 -13.44 -17.86
C ASP A 457 -3.60 -14.33 -17.30
N ARG A 458 -2.91 -15.04 -18.17
CA ARG A 458 -1.89 -16.03 -17.79
C ARG A 458 -0.45 -15.62 -18.10
N GLY A 459 -0.26 -14.65 -18.95
CA GLY A 459 1.06 -14.20 -19.40
C GLY A 459 1.27 -12.70 -19.22
N PRO A 460 2.52 -12.19 -19.39
CA PRO A 460 2.84 -10.78 -19.21
C PRO A 460 2.16 -9.91 -20.26
N GLY A 461 1.67 -8.77 -19.80
CA GLY A 461 1.16 -7.72 -20.65
C GLY A 461 2.26 -7.06 -21.49
N LEU A 462 1.84 -6.31 -22.48
CA LEU A 462 2.78 -5.63 -23.39
C LEU A 462 3.64 -4.60 -22.66
N TYR A 463 3.04 -3.90 -21.70
CA TYR A 463 3.76 -2.95 -20.86
C TYR A 463 4.76 -3.64 -19.93
N ASP A 464 4.42 -4.79 -19.35
CA ASP A 464 5.33 -5.52 -18.46
C ASP A 464 6.62 -5.89 -19.18
N VAL A 465 6.53 -6.42 -20.39
CA VAL A 465 7.69 -6.78 -21.22
C VAL A 465 8.51 -5.55 -21.60
N TRP A 466 7.84 -4.46 -21.96
CA TRP A 466 8.50 -3.19 -22.33
C TRP A 466 9.20 -2.56 -21.11
N ALA A 467 8.56 -2.53 -19.93
CA ALA A 467 9.13 -2.00 -18.72
C ALA A 467 10.35 -2.83 -18.25
N ILE A 468 10.27 -4.16 -18.33
CA ILE A 468 11.44 -5.04 -18.07
C ILE A 468 12.57 -4.77 -19.07
N HIS A 469 12.27 -4.58 -20.35
CA HIS A 469 13.31 -4.25 -21.35
C HIS A 469 13.98 -2.91 -21.01
N TRP A 470 13.23 -1.89 -20.62
CA TRP A 470 13.80 -0.61 -20.19
C TRP A 470 14.63 -0.75 -18.91
N GLY A 471 14.10 -1.41 -17.87
CA GLY A 471 14.73 -1.49 -16.56
C GLY A 471 15.95 -2.40 -16.51
N TYR A 472 15.90 -3.51 -17.22
CA TYR A 472 16.90 -4.59 -17.14
C TYR A 472 17.72 -4.82 -18.42
N GLY A 473 17.39 -4.15 -19.52
CA GLY A 473 18.18 -4.21 -20.74
C GLY A 473 19.64 -3.88 -20.47
N ILE A 474 20.58 -4.69 -21.01
CA ILE A 474 22.02 -4.56 -20.82
C ILE A 474 22.60 -3.93 -22.07
N PHE A 475 23.08 -2.70 -21.93
CA PHE A 475 23.60 -1.89 -23.03
C PHE A 475 25.08 -1.48 -22.77
N PRO A 476 25.89 -1.29 -23.83
CA PRO A 476 27.20 -0.68 -23.66
C PRO A 476 27.07 0.73 -23.06
N ALA A 477 28.00 1.10 -22.17
CA ALA A 477 27.94 2.38 -21.46
C ALA A 477 27.80 3.60 -22.38
N ALA A 478 28.48 3.59 -23.53
CA ALA A 478 28.46 4.68 -24.50
C ALA A 478 27.11 4.87 -25.21
N SER A 479 26.27 3.81 -25.29
CA SER A 479 24.97 3.85 -26.01
C SER A 479 23.77 3.63 -25.09
N GLU A 480 23.97 3.44 -23.80
CA GLU A 480 22.87 3.14 -22.86
C GLU A 480 21.79 4.23 -22.87
N ALA A 481 22.19 5.49 -22.76
CA ALA A 481 21.23 6.61 -22.71
C ALA A 481 20.36 6.70 -23.98
N ASP A 482 20.96 6.50 -25.16
CA ASP A 482 20.22 6.55 -26.43
C ASP A 482 19.36 5.30 -26.63
N SER A 483 19.81 4.14 -26.17
CA SER A 483 19.02 2.90 -26.18
C SER A 483 17.76 3.04 -25.32
N LEU A 484 17.90 3.59 -24.10
CA LEU A 484 16.78 3.82 -23.19
C LEU A 484 15.78 4.81 -23.78
N LYS A 485 16.24 5.92 -24.38
CA LYS A 485 15.36 6.87 -25.09
C LYS A 485 14.61 6.23 -26.26
N ALA A 486 15.30 5.37 -27.03
CA ALA A 486 14.68 4.66 -28.14
C ALA A 486 13.59 3.69 -27.67
N ILE A 487 13.81 2.98 -26.56
CA ILE A 487 12.81 2.09 -25.94
C ILE A 487 11.58 2.88 -25.51
N VAL A 488 11.77 4.05 -24.85
CA VAL A 488 10.66 4.90 -24.44
C VAL A 488 9.89 5.42 -25.65
N ALA A 489 10.59 5.92 -26.67
CA ALA A 489 9.96 6.42 -27.90
C ALA A 489 9.16 5.34 -28.63
N ASP A 490 9.64 4.10 -28.67
CA ASP A 490 8.92 2.95 -29.24
C ASP A 490 7.66 2.62 -28.44
N GLY A 491 7.75 2.61 -27.09
CA GLY A 491 6.57 2.39 -26.22
C GLY A 491 5.50 3.44 -26.39
N LEU A 492 5.89 4.71 -26.44
CA LEU A 492 4.94 5.82 -26.68
C LEU A 492 4.23 5.71 -28.04
N LYS A 493 4.96 5.32 -29.09
CA LYS A 493 4.34 5.07 -30.42
C LYS A 493 3.33 3.93 -30.38
N LYS A 494 3.52 2.94 -29.50
CA LYS A 494 2.60 1.84 -29.28
C LYS A 494 1.45 2.18 -28.34
N GLY A 495 1.43 3.38 -27.76
CA GLY A 495 0.39 3.84 -26.84
C GLY A 495 0.61 3.37 -25.40
N TYR A 496 1.80 2.89 -25.03
CA TYR A 496 2.10 2.52 -23.65
C TYR A 496 2.27 3.78 -22.81
N LEU A 497 1.34 3.99 -21.90
CA LEU A 497 1.33 5.12 -20.97
C LEU A 497 1.58 4.63 -19.56
N TYR A 498 2.02 5.53 -18.70
CA TYR A 498 2.22 5.28 -17.30
C TYR A 498 1.58 6.38 -16.46
N LEU A 499 0.59 5.99 -15.63
CA LEU A 499 -0.01 6.80 -14.57
C LEU A 499 -0.25 5.89 -13.36
N SER A 500 0.05 6.40 -12.17
CA SER A 500 0.18 5.58 -10.97
C SER A 500 -0.79 5.99 -9.84
N ASP A 501 -0.40 5.71 -8.60
CA ASP A 501 -1.22 5.92 -7.39
C ASP A 501 -1.71 7.35 -7.23
N GLY A 502 -0.82 8.34 -7.41
CA GLY A 502 -1.18 9.76 -7.33
C GLY A 502 -2.21 10.22 -8.36
N ASP A 503 -2.36 9.47 -9.45
CA ASP A 503 -3.29 9.77 -10.56
C ASP A 503 -4.64 9.04 -10.40
N ALA A 504 -4.64 7.91 -9.69
CA ALA A 504 -5.79 7.02 -9.61
C ALA A 504 -6.54 7.08 -8.26
N ARG A 505 -5.79 7.13 -7.12
CA ARG A 505 -6.35 6.97 -5.77
C ARG A 505 -7.02 8.19 -5.17
N PRO A 506 -6.51 9.43 -5.32
CA PRO A 506 -7.13 10.59 -4.69
C PRO A 506 -8.58 10.75 -5.13
N GLU A 507 -9.47 11.13 -4.21
CA GLU A 507 -10.89 11.39 -4.51
C GLU A 507 -11.05 12.45 -5.60
N ASN A 508 -10.13 13.41 -5.66
CA ASN A 508 -10.09 14.46 -6.66
C ASN A 508 -9.36 14.08 -7.97
N ALA A 509 -8.94 12.83 -8.13
CA ALA A 509 -8.33 12.34 -9.38
C ALA A 509 -9.18 12.72 -10.60
N ALA A 510 -8.51 13.08 -11.70
CA ALA A 510 -9.14 13.74 -12.83
C ALA A 510 -9.11 12.94 -14.13
N ASP A 511 -8.19 11.96 -14.25
CA ASP A 511 -8.07 11.19 -15.49
C ASP A 511 -8.96 9.94 -15.44
N PRO A 512 -10.02 9.87 -16.28
CA PRO A 512 -10.95 8.72 -16.27
C PRO A 512 -10.33 7.43 -16.82
N ARG A 513 -9.11 7.48 -17.33
CA ARG A 513 -8.39 6.31 -17.82
C ARG A 513 -7.60 5.60 -16.74
N THR A 514 -7.45 6.20 -15.54
CA THR A 514 -6.69 5.66 -14.42
C THR A 514 -7.61 5.19 -13.31
N ASN A 515 -7.79 3.90 -13.19
CA ASN A 515 -8.72 3.34 -12.21
C ASN A 515 -8.16 2.08 -11.57
N LEU A 516 -8.54 1.86 -10.31
CA LEU A 516 -8.28 0.61 -9.63
C LEU A 516 -9.40 -0.38 -9.95
N TRP A 517 -9.07 -1.65 -10.15
CA TRP A 517 -10.05 -2.74 -10.31
C TRP A 517 -10.97 -2.54 -11.53
N ASP A 518 -10.42 -2.08 -12.64
CA ASP A 518 -11.15 -1.98 -13.89
C ASP A 518 -10.72 -3.06 -14.92
N ASP A 519 -11.47 -3.19 -16.01
CA ASP A 519 -11.24 -4.17 -17.07
C ASP A 519 -11.94 -3.78 -18.37
N ALA A 520 -11.73 -2.56 -18.83
CA ALA A 520 -12.19 -2.09 -20.15
C ALA A 520 -11.40 -0.87 -20.59
N ALA A 521 -11.50 -0.51 -21.86
CA ALA A 521 -10.82 0.67 -22.41
C ALA A 521 -11.36 1.99 -21.85
N THR A 522 -12.61 2.00 -21.39
CA THR A 522 -13.24 3.18 -20.78
C THR A 522 -14.01 2.80 -19.52
N ALA A 523 -14.03 3.72 -18.54
CA ALA A 523 -14.78 3.53 -17.31
C ALA A 523 -16.29 3.33 -17.55
N GLY A 524 -16.86 3.99 -18.56
CA GLY A 524 -18.28 3.84 -18.90
C GLY A 524 -18.62 2.46 -19.46
N GLU A 525 -17.78 1.92 -20.33
CA GLU A 525 -17.91 0.54 -20.83
C GLU A 525 -17.80 -0.46 -19.68
N PHE A 526 -16.85 -0.25 -18.79
CA PHE A 526 -16.67 -1.11 -17.62
C PHE A 526 -17.89 -1.08 -16.71
N LEU A 527 -18.46 0.10 -16.43
CA LEU A 527 -19.67 0.23 -15.62
C LEU A 527 -20.86 -0.51 -16.26
N ALA A 528 -21.04 -0.40 -17.58
CA ALA A 528 -22.10 -1.10 -18.29
C ALA A 528 -21.98 -2.63 -18.13
N HIS A 529 -20.78 -3.19 -18.32
CA HIS A 529 -20.52 -4.63 -18.13
C HIS A 529 -20.79 -5.07 -16.68
N GLN A 530 -20.35 -4.28 -15.72
CA GLN A 530 -20.52 -4.60 -14.30
C GLN A 530 -21.99 -4.57 -13.89
N MET A 531 -22.76 -3.59 -14.35
CA MET A 531 -24.19 -3.49 -14.06
C MET A 531 -24.97 -4.65 -14.69
N GLU A 532 -24.66 -5.03 -15.93
CA GLU A 532 -25.31 -6.16 -16.60
C GLU A 532 -25.04 -7.47 -15.83
N ALA A 533 -23.79 -7.78 -15.52
CA ALA A 533 -23.43 -8.97 -14.77
C ALA A 533 -24.06 -8.99 -13.37
N ARG A 534 -24.07 -7.83 -12.70
CA ARG A 534 -24.68 -7.64 -11.37
C ARG A 534 -26.18 -7.92 -11.40
N ARG A 535 -26.94 -7.41 -12.39
CA ARG A 535 -28.40 -7.67 -12.51
C ARG A 535 -28.68 -9.17 -12.62
N ILE A 536 -27.93 -9.89 -13.46
CA ILE A 536 -28.09 -11.35 -13.62
C ILE A 536 -27.74 -12.09 -12.34
N ALA A 537 -26.62 -11.73 -11.69
CA ALA A 537 -26.19 -12.37 -10.44
C ALA A 537 -27.20 -12.09 -9.31
N MET A 538 -27.73 -10.85 -9.20
CA MET A 538 -28.71 -10.46 -8.20
C MET A 538 -30.00 -11.28 -8.30
N GLN A 539 -30.49 -11.53 -9.52
CA GLN A 539 -31.69 -12.37 -9.76
C GLN A 539 -31.48 -13.83 -9.38
N ARG A 540 -30.22 -14.29 -9.39
CA ARG A 540 -29.85 -15.69 -9.11
C ARG A 540 -29.29 -15.88 -7.69
N PHE A 541 -29.07 -14.79 -6.94
CA PHE A 541 -28.52 -14.86 -5.59
C PHE A 541 -29.50 -15.53 -4.63
N GLY A 542 -29.01 -16.34 -3.68
CA GLY A 542 -29.81 -17.04 -2.69
C GLY A 542 -29.19 -18.37 -2.28
N LEU A 543 -29.99 -19.41 -2.04
CA LEU A 543 -29.52 -20.70 -1.53
C LEU A 543 -28.43 -21.36 -2.40
N ARG A 544 -28.42 -21.12 -3.69
CA ARG A 544 -27.37 -21.62 -4.59
C ARG A 544 -25.98 -21.03 -4.30
N THR A 545 -25.90 -19.90 -3.60
CA THR A 545 -24.63 -19.24 -3.29
C THR A 545 -23.99 -19.74 -2.00
N ILE A 546 -24.63 -20.71 -1.32
CA ILE A 546 -24.09 -21.43 -0.16
C ILE A 546 -24.22 -22.94 -0.40
N ARG A 547 -23.40 -23.74 0.31
CA ARG A 547 -23.44 -25.21 0.23
C ARG A 547 -24.49 -25.77 1.20
N THR A 548 -25.00 -26.94 0.91
CA THR A 548 -25.88 -27.66 1.84
C THR A 548 -25.18 -27.85 3.18
N GLY A 549 -25.86 -27.44 4.26
CA GLY A 549 -25.33 -27.49 5.64
C GLY A 549 -24.57 -26.24 6.08
N GLU A 550 -24.30 -25.28 5.20
CA GLU A 550 -23.76 -23.97 5.61
C GLU A 550 -24.88 -23.09 6.23
N PRO A 551 -24.57 -22.30 7.28
CA PRO A 551 -25.53 -21.36 7.86
C PRO A 551 -26.00 -20.31 6.85
N LEU A 552 -27.30 -19.96 6.88
CA LEU A 552 -27.84 -18.93 5.98
C LEU A 552 -27.21 -17.56 6.17
N GLU A 553 -26.69 -17.26 7.36
CA GLU A 553 -26.01 -15.99 7.64
C GLU A 553 -24.79 -15.72 6.73
N ILE A 554 -24.17 -16.78 6.16
CA ILE A 554 -23.05 -16.66 5.19
C ILE A 554 -23.49 -15.90 3.92
N LEU A 555 -24.77 -15.91 3.59
CA LEU A 555 -25.29 -15.09 2.50
C LEU A 555 -24.96 -13.60 2.69
N GLN A 556 -24.95 -13.12 3.93
CA GLN A 556 -24.59 -11.74 4.23
C GLN A 556 -23.10 -11.45 4.05
N ASP A 557 -22.23 -12.44 4.04
CA ASP A 557 -20.80 -12.26 3.73
C ASP A 557 -20.55 -12.12 2.22
N ARG A 558 -21.34 -12.81 1.41
CA ARG A 558 -21.21 -12.84 -0.06
C ARG A 558 -21.98 -11.71 -0.74
N PHE A 559 -23.10 -11.28 -0.17
CA PHE A 559 -23.99 -10.31 -0.78
C PHE A 559 -23.37 -8.92 -0.99
N PRO A 560 -22.65 -8.31 -0.03
CA PRO A 560 -22.01 -7.01 -0.25
C PRO A 560 -21.02 -7.00 -1.40
N LEU A 561 -20.29 -8.11 -1.61
CA LEU A 561 -19.35 -8.26 -2.73
C LEU A 561 -20.05 -8.20 -4.09
N LEU A 562 -21.29 -8.67 -4.18
CA LEU A 562 -22.15 -8.55 -5.35
C LEU A 562 -22.82 -7.17 -5.42
N TYR A 563 -23.44 -6.73 -4.35
CA TYR A 563 -24.24 -5.51 -4.34
C TYR A 563 -23.42 -4.27 -4.68
N PHE A 564 -22.21 -4.14 -4.11
CA PHE A 564 -21.25 -3.05 -4.34
C PHE A 564 -20.20 -3.38 -5.41
N PHE A 565 -20.37 -4.41 -6.22
CA PHE A 565 -19.34 -4.88 -7.14
C PHE A 565 -18.88 -3.80 -8.13
N HIS A 566 -19.79 -2.99 -8.62
CA HIS A 566 -19.56 -1.91 -9.59
C HIS A 566 -19.04 -0.59 -9.00
N ARG A 567 -18.73 -0.53 -7.69
CA ARG A 567 -18.27 0.71 -7.01
C ARG A 567 -17.02 1.32 -7.64
N PHE A 568 -16.08 0.51 -8.12
CA PHE A 568 -14.87 1.01 -8.78
C PHE A 568 -15.16 1.57 -10.17
N ALA A 569 -16.05 0.94 -10.90
CA ALA A 569 -16.52 1.44 -12.19
C ALA A 569 -17.24 2.79 -12.02
N ILE A 570 -18.06 2.95 -10.99
CA ILE A 570 -18.69 4.23 -10.60
C ILE A 570 -17.62 5.29 -10.36
N ASN A 571 -16.59 4.98 -9.55
CA ASN A 571 -15.48 5.89 -9.28
C ASN A 571 -14.80 6.33 -10.59
N GLY A 572 -14.49 5.38 -11.47
CA GLY A 572 -13.91 5.68 -12.79
C GLY A 572 -14.78 6.60 -13.64
N VAL A 573 -16.09 6.34 -13.71
CA VAL A 573 -17.03 7.18 -14.47
C VAL A 573 -17.11 8.59 -13.89
N THR A 574 -17.10 8.74 -12.56
CA THR A 574 -17.14 10.08 -11.94
C THR A 574 -15.94 10.94 -12.31
N LYS A 575 -14.75 10.35 -12.57
CA LYS A 575 -13.55 11.07 -13.02
C LYS A 575 -13.72 11.72 -14.40
N THR A 576 -14.70 11.27 -15.18
CA THR A 576 -15.02 11.89 -16.48
C THR A 576 -15.62 13.29 -16.31
N LEU A 577 -16.33 13.54 -15.19
CA LEU A 577 -16.93 14.84 -14.89
C LEU A 577 -15.85 15.85 -14.46
N GLY A 578 -15.78 17.00 -15.14
CA GLY A 578 -14.65 17.91 -14.95
C GLY A 578 -13.31 17.20 -15.20
N GLY A 579 -13.30 16.20 -16.08
CA GLY A 579 -12.19 15.31 -16.33
C GLY A 579 -11.08 15.94 -17.16
N LEU A 580 -9.85 15.45 -16.91
CA LEU A 580 -8.64 15.88 -17.61
C LEU A 580 -7.79 14.65 -17.92
N GLU A 581 -7.60 14.35 -19.19
CA GLU A 581 -6.58 13.38 -19.62
C GLU A 581 -5.22 14.07 -19.62
N TYR A 582 -4.18 13.38 -19.11
CA TYR A 582 -2.82 13.90 -19.10
C TYR A 582 -1.79 12.77 -19.23
N ALA A 583 -0.54 13.14 -19.35
CA ALA A 583 0.59 12.25 -19.44
C ALA A 583 1.80 12.89 -18.72
N ASN A 584 2.92 12.21 -18.68
CA ASN A 584 4.21 12.70 -18.17
C ASN A 584 5.12 13.15 -19.34
N PRO A 585 4.79 14.21 -20.11
CA PRO A 585 5.49 14.56 -21.32
C PRO A 585 6.83 15.21 -21.02
N LEU A 586 7.81 14.92 -21.88
CA LEU A 586 9.04 15.67 -21.95
C LEU A 586 9.05 16.55 -23.20
N LYS A 587 9.71 17.70 -23.12
CA LYS A 587 9.84 18.58 -24.28
C LYS A 587 10.47 17.83 -25.46
N GLY A 588 9.73 17.73 -26.55
CA GLY A 588 10.17 17.11 -27.82
C GLY A 588 9.75 15.65 -27.98
N ASP A 589 9.01 15.03 -27.05
CA ASP A 589 8.52 13.64 -27.17
C ASP A 589 7.17 13.51 -27.91
N GLY A 590 6.57 14.63 -28.30
CA GLY A 590 5.34 14.67 -29.10
C GLY A 590 4.06 14.41 -28.29
N GLN A 591 4.12 14.17 -27.00
CA GLN A 591 2.94 13.98 -26.17
C GLN A 591 2.23 15.32 -25.90
N GLN A 592 0.90 15.28 -25.86
CA GLN A 592 0.08 16.38 -25.34
C GLN A 592 0.06 16.33 -23.82
N ALA A 593 0.38 17.44 -23.15
CA ALA A 593 0.45 17.50 -21.69
C ALA A 593 -0.92 17.27 -21.04
N THR A 594 -1.98 17.95 -21.51
CA THR A 594 -3.33 17.83 -20.93
C THR A 594 -4.41 17.99 -22.01
N ARG A 595 -5.56 17.30 -21.82
CA ARG A 595 -6.74 17.40 -22.67
C ARG A 595 -8.00 17.36 -21.81
N ILE A 596 -8.81 18.42 -21.86
CA ILE A 596 -10.12 18.48 -21.20
C ILE A 596 -11.05 17.45 -21.85
N ILE A 597 -11.77 16.67 -21.03
CA ILE A 597 -12.77 15.72 -21.52
C ILE A 597 -13.93 16.46 -22.19
N SER A 598 -14.35 16.00 -23.37
CA SER A 598 -15.43 16.61 -24.14
C SER A 598 -16.76 16.62 -23.35
N ALA A 599 -17.56 17.66 -23.57
CA ALA A 599 -18.89 17.77 -22.93
C ALA A 599 -19.82 16.58 -23.27
N ALA A 600 -19.69 16.00 -24.45
CA ALA A 600 -20.46 14.84 -24.85
C ALA A 600 -20.15 13.62 -23.97
N ARG A 601 -18.87 13.33 -23.74
CA ARG A 601 -18.44 12.24 -22.83
C ARG A 601 -18.86 12.50 -21.37
N GLN A 602 -18.82 13.75 -20.92
CA GLN A 602 -19.26 14.11 -19.57
C GLN A 602 -20.79 13.93 -19.40
N ARG A 603 -21.60 14.28 -20.43
CA ARG A 603 -23.05 14.01 -20.43
C ARG A 603 -23.37 12.52 -20.40
N GLU A 604 -22.66 11.74 -21.21
CA GLU A 604 -22.79 10.27 -21.20
C GLU A 604 -22.47 9.68 -19.84
N ALA A 605 -21.35 10.07 -19.24
CA ALA A 605 -20.94 9.64 -17.91
C ALA A 605 -21.99 9.97 -16.85
N MET A 606 -22.53 11.20 -16.86
CA MET A 606 -23.59 11.59 -15.94
C MET A 606 -24.86 10.75 -16.16
N GLN A 607 -25.25 10.48 -17.39
CA GLN A 607 -26.41 9.63 -17.67
C GLN A 607 -26.22 8.20 -17.13
N GLN A 608 -25.03 7.65 -17.23
CA GLN A 608 -24.71 6.33 -16.65
C GLN A 608 -24.80 6.36 -15.11
N LEU A 609 -24.30 7.40 -14.46
CA LEU A 609 -24.41 7.58 -13.01
C LEU A 609 -25.85 7.72 -12.56
N VAL A 610 -26.67 8.49 -13.28
CA VAL A 610 -28.10 8.64 -13.03
C VAL A 610 -28.82 7.30 -13.20
N THR A 611 -28.49 6.51 -14.22
CA THR A 611 -29.02 5.16 -14.40
C THR A 611 -28.71 4.26 -13.21
N ALA A 612 -27.47 4.34 -12.67
CA ALA A 612 -27.06 3.56 -11.49
C ALA A 612 -27.78 4.01 -10.19
N LEU A 613 -28.38 5.22 -10.15
CA LEU A 613 -29.20 5.71 -9.06
C LEU A 613 -30.68 5.30 -9.15
N ALA A 614 -31.11 4.64 -10.25
CA ALA A 614 -32.50 4.23 -10.40
C ALA A 614 -32.92 3.29 -9.26
N PRO A 615 -34.13 3.43 -8.70
CA PRO A 615 -34.63 2.58 -7.63
C PRO A 615 -34.53 1.08 -7.91
N GLU A 616 -34.73 0.69 -9.18
CA GLU A 616 -34.63 -0.70 -9.67
C GLU A 616 -33.19 -1.25 -9.55
N GLU A 617 -32.17 -0.40 -9.76
CA GLU A 617 -30.76 -0.78 -9.61
C GLU A 617 -30.32 -0.85 -8.14
N LEU A 618 -30.99 -0.12 -7.26
CA LEU A 618 -30.74 -0.12 -5.82
C LEU A 618 -31.49 -1.22 -5.08
N ALA A 619 -32.57 -1.74 -5.67
CA ALA A 619 -33.45 -2.72 -5.05
C ALA A 619 -32.78 -4.08 -4.87
N ILE A 620 -33.04 -4.70 -3.70
CA ILE A 620 -32.68 -6.08 -3.42
C ILE A 620 -33.94 -6.93 -3.56
N PRO A 621 -33.95 -8.04 -4.31
CA PRO A 621 -35.11 -8.90 -4.42
C PRO A 621 -35.62 -9.36 -3.04
N ASP A 622 -36.96 -9.33 -2.81
CA ASP A 622 -37.54 -9.76 -1.52
C ASP A 622 -37.21 -11.24 -1.22
N THR A 623 -37.10 -12.06 -2.26
CA THR A 623 -36.64 -13.45 -2.15
C THR A 623 -35.23 -13.57 -1.56
N VAL A 624 -34.36 -12.56 -1.75
CA VAL A 624 -33.01 -12.52 -1.15
C VAL A 624 -33.11 -12.02 0.30
N LEU A 625 -33.85 -10.94 0.53
CA LEU A 625 -34.01 -10.35 1.87
C LEU A 625 -34.57 -11.35 2.89
N THR A 626 -35.50 -12.20 2.46
CA THR A 626 -36.11 -13.24 3.32
C THR A 626 -35.12 -14.36 3.70
N LEU A 627 -34.03 -14.51 2.99
CA LEU A 627 -32.99 -15.51 3.27
C LEU A 627 -31.90 -14.99 4.23
N PHE A 628 -31.83 -13.68 4.47
CA PHE A 628 -30.83 -13.10 5.35
C PHE A 628 -31.13 -13.40 6.82
N ALA A 629 -30.66 -14.55 7.30
CA ALA A 629 -30.75 -14.88 8.72
C ALA A 629 -29.92 -13.89 9.56
N PRO A 630 -30.44 -13.49 10.75
CA PRO A 630 -29.68 -12.64 11.66
C PRO A 630 -28.33 -13.26 12.02
N ARG A 631 -27.28 -12.46 12.03
CA ARG A 631 -25.97 -12.91 12.57
C ARG A 631 -26.00 -12.84 14.09
N LEU A 632 -25.65 -13.94 14.71
CA LEU A 632 -25.56 -14.03 16.17
C LEU A 632 -24.22 -13.44 16.68
N ASP A 633 -23.19 -13.45 15.84
CA ASP A 633 -21.87 -12.88 16.14
C ASP A 633 -21.56 -11.72 15.17
N ALA A 634 -21.85 -10.50 15.62
CA ALA A 634 -21.67 -9.28 14.82
C ALA A 634 -20.20 -8.83 14.68
N ASN A 635 -19.24 -9.54 15.30
CA ASN A 635 -17.90 -8.99 15.52
C ASN A 635 -16.86 -9.36 14.49
N SER A 636 -17.17 -10.17 13.49
CA SER A 636 -16.09 -10.81 12.74
C SER A 636 -15.94 -10.40 11.27
N ASN A 637 -16.88 -9.70 10.64
CA ASN A 637 -16.76 -9.39 9.23
C ASN A 637 -16.78 -7.88 8.94
N VAL A 638 -15.60 -7.34 8.60
CA VAL A 638 -15.40 -5.92 8.22
C VAL A 638 -16.07 -5.56 6.89
N GLU A 639 -16.52 -6.54 6.12
CA GLU A 639 -17.14 -6.34 4.82
C GLU A 639 -18.68 -6.16 4.92
N LEU A 640 -19.25 -6.42 6.10
CA LEU A 640 -20.67 -6.21 6.32
C LEU A 640 -20.97 -4.73 6.60
N PRO A 641 -21.89 -4.15 5.85
CA PRO A 641 -22.42 -2.85 6.21
C PRO A 641 -23.14 -2.92 7.57
N GLY A 642 -22.93 -1.91 8.42
CA GLY A 642 -23.70 -1.78 9.66
C GLY A 642 -25.21 -1.67 9.36
N SER A 643 -26.06 -2.20 10.23
CA SER A 643 -27.53 -2.17 10.08
C SER A 643 -28.17 -1.22 11.08
N ARG A 644 -29.14 -0.43 10.63
CA ARG A 644 -30.04 0.35 11.49
C ARG A 644 -31.37 -0.34 11.77
N THR A 645 -31.58 -1.45 11.09
CA THR A 645 -32.81 -2.25 11.20
C THR A 645 -32.56 -3.58 11.90
N TYR A 646 -31.43 -3.68 12.66
CA TYR A 646 -31.07 -4.90 13.36
C TYR A 646 -32.29 -5.52 14.07
N PRO A 647 -32.50 -6.83 13.98
CA PRO A 647 -31.63 -7.85 13.37
C PRO A 647 -31.80 -8.06 11.84
N ALA A 648 -32.67 -7.31 11.19
CA ALA A 648 -32.91 -7.40 9.76
C ALA A 648 -31.75 -6.74 8.97
N PHE A 649 -31.56 -7.18 7.72
CA PHE A 649 -30.67 -6.51 6.78
C PHE A 649 -31.19 -5.11 6.42
N ASP A 650 -30.34 -4.09 6.44
CA ASP A 650 -30.70 -2.70 6.15
C ASP A 650 -30.61 -2.39 4.65
N GLU A 651 -31.65 -2.71 3.90
CA GLU A 651 -31.72 -2.43 2.45
C GLU A 651 -31.60 -0.93 2.14
N LEU A 652 -32.32 -0.08 2.87
CA LEU A 652 -32.29 1.37 2.62
C LEU A 652 -30.94 1.97 3.01
N GLY A 653 -30.28 1.41 4.01
CA GLY A 653 -28.93 1.77 4.38
C GLY A 653 -27.90 1.40 3.31
N ALA A 654 -28.00 0.19 2.75
CA ALA A 654 -27.14 -0.25 1.63
C ALA A 654 -27.35 0.63 0.38
N ALA A 655 -28.61 0.93 0.04
CA ALA A 655 -28.97 1.83 -1.05
C ALA A 655 -28.41 3.26 -0.83
N ARG A 656 -28.51 3.79 0.39
CA ARG A 656 -27.95 5.11 0.75
C ARG A 656 -26.43 5.14 0.57
N THR A 657 -25.74 4.07 0.96
CA THR A 657 -24.29 3.96 0.77
C THR A 657 -23.93 4.03 -0.71
N LEU A 658 -24.60 3.23 -1.54
CA LEU A 658 -24.34 3.21 -2.98
C LEU A 658 -24.69 4.55 -3.65
N ALA A 659 -25.87 5.11 -3.33
CA ALA A 659 -26.27 6.43 -3.82
C ALA A 659 -25.30 7.53 -3.37
N GLY A 660 -24.80 7.45 -2.12
CA GLY A 660 -23.80 8.36 -1.59
C GLY A 660 -22.52 8.33 -2.42
N MET A 661 -21.98 7.14 -2.70
CA MET A 661 -20.78 6.99 -3.54
C MET A 661 -20.91 7.64 -4.92
N ILE A 662 -22.08 7.49 -5.55
CA ILE A 662 -22.36 8.08 -6.86
C ILE A 662 -22.44 9.60 -6.78
N VAL A 663 -23.24 10.14 -5.84
CA VAL A 663 -23.47 11.59 -5.73
C VAL A 663 -22.22 12.31 -5.19
N ASP A 664 -21.51 11.72 -4.20
CA ASP A 664 -20.24 12.25 -3.70
C ASP A 664 -19.20 12.31 -4.81
N GLY A 665 -19.05 11.23 -5.56
CA GLY A 665 -18.16 11.20 -6.70
C GLY A 665 -18.51 12.23 -7.75
N ALA A 666 -19.79 12.43 -8.08
CA ALA A 666 -20.24 13.41 -9.09
C ALA A 666 -20.06 14.87 -8.62
N LEU A 667 -20.29 15.14 -7.34
CA LEU A 667 -20.27 16.50 -6.73
C LEU A 667 -18.99 16.76 -5.89
N GLN A 668 -17.96 15.96 -6.05
CA GLN A 668 -16.69 16.15 -5.35
C GLN A 668 -16.16 17.58 -5.64
N ARG A 669 -15.69 18.31 -4.61
CA ARG A 669 -15.46 19.77 -4.65
C ARG A 669 -14.46 20.24 -5.72
N GLU A 670 -13.34 19.55 -5.89
CA GLU A 670 -12.35 19.91 -6.92
C GLU A 670 -12.85 19.53 -8.32
N ARG A 671 -13.63 18.47 -8.45
CA ARG A 671 -14.30 18.09 -9.71
C ARG A 671 -15.36 19.13 -10.09
N ALA A 672 -16.15 19.58 -9.12
CA ALA A 672 -17.09 20.69 -9.30
C ALA A 672 -16.37 21.98 -9.75
N ALA A 673 -15.25 22.31 -9.12
CA ALA A 673 -14.43 23.47 -9.51
C ALA A 673 -13.88 23.33 -10.94
N ARG A 674 -13.45 22.14 -11.35
CA ARG A 674 -13.01 21.89 -12.73
C ARG A 674 -14.16 22.05 -13.74
N MET A 675 -15.37 21.56 -13.42
CA MET A 675 -16.54 21.78 -14.29
C MET A 675 -16.82 23.28 -14.49
N VAL A 676 -16.76 24.10 -13.44
CA VAL A 676 -16.89 25.56 -13.53
C VAL A 676 -15.79 26.17 -14.42
N GLN A 677 -14.53 25.79 -14.15
CA GLN A 677 -13.38 26.34 -14.89
C GLN A 677 -13.39 25.90 -16.36
N TYR A 678 -13.69 24.64 -16.65
CA TYR A 678 -13.57 24.08 -18.00
C TYR A 678 -14.74 24.48 -18.89
N SER A 679 -15.96 24.59 -18.33
CA SER A 679 -17.10 25.12 -19.10
C SER A 679 -16.91 26.56 -19.55
N ALA A 680 -16.15 27.39 -18.81
CA ALA A 680 -15.80 28.74 -19.20
C ALA A 680 -14.71 28.80 -20.30
N ARG A 681 -13.91 27.73 -20.48
CA ARG A 681 -12.80 27.64 -21.43
C ARG A 681 -13.18 27.00 -22.78
N VAL A 682 -14.21 26.17 -22.78
CA VAL A 682 -14.61 25.36 -23.94
C VAL A 682 -16.01 25.79 -24.35
N LYS A 683 -16.20 26.15 -25.64
CA LYS A 683 -17.53 26.45 -26.17
C LYS A 683 -18.46 25.24 -25.94
N ASP A 684 -19.66 25.52 -25.43
CA ASP A 684 -20.67 24.51 -25.07
C ASP A 684 -20.14 23.46 -24.06
N GLY A 685 -19.18 23.87 -23.20
CA GLY A 685 -18.58 23.03 -22.16
C GLY A 685 -19.61 22.55 -21.14
N TYR A 686 -19.37 21.35 -20.57
CA TYR A 686 -20.24 20.77 -19.55
C TYR A 686 -20.09 21.52 -18.23
N SER A 687 -21.18 22.07 -17.71
CA SER A 687 -21.17 22.93 -16.52
C SER A 687 -21.59 22.19 -15.24
N LEU A 688 -21.27 22.76 -14.07
CA LEU A 688 -21.73 22.27 -12.77
C LEU A 688 -23.26 22.36 -12.67
N GLN A 689 -23.88 23.41 -13.21
CA GLN A 689 -25.33 23.57 -13.25
C GLN A 689 -25.99 22.44 -14.05
N GLU A 690 -25.41 22.09 -15.21
CA GLU A 690 -25.89 20.98 -16.02
C GLU A 690 -25.78 19.64 -15.27
N ALA A 691 -24.70 19.42 -14.54
CA ALA A 691 -24.49 18.22 -13.73
C ALA A 691 -25.53 18.10 -12.60
N ILE A 692 -25.75 19.18 -11.84
CA ILE A 692 -26.78 19.22 -10.79
C ILE A 692 -28.17 19.01 -11.39
N GLY A 693 -28.48 19.69 -12.49
CA GLY A 693 -29.75 19.56 -13.21
C GLY A 693 -30.03 18.12 -13.66
N ALA A 694 -28.99 17.41 -14.16
CA ALA A 694 -29.13 16.00 -14.54
C ALA A 694 -29.41 15.07 -13.35
N LEU A 695 -28.75 15.29 -12.20
CA LEU A 695 -29.02 14.56 -10.96
C LEU A 695 -30.44 14.80 -10.46
N VAL A 696 -30.89 16.07 -10.44
CA VAL A 696 -32.24 16.44 -9.99
C VAL A 696 -33.27 15.81 -10.93
N LYS A 697 -33.12 15.96 -12.24
CA LYS A 697 -34.03 15.36 -13.22
C LYS A 697 -34.13 13.83 -13.07
N GLY A 698 -33.02 13.15 -12.82
CA GLY A 698 -32.98 11.70 -12.70
C GLY A 698 -33.48 11.16 -11.35
N THR A 699 -33.59 12.00 -10.33
CA THR A 699 -34.01 11.57 -8.98
C THR A 699 -35.29 12.25 -8.48
N TRP A 700 -35.36 13.60 -8.50
CA TRP A 700 -36.48 14.37 -7.98
C TRP A 700 -37.66 14.44 -8.97
N ASP A 701 -37.36 14.69 -10.25
CA ASP A 701 -38.34 14.81 -11.31
C ASP A 701 -38.66 13.46 -11.99
N ALA A 702 -37.99 12.38 -11.55
CA ALA A 702 -38.22 11.05 -12.08
C ALA A 702 -39.66 10.58 -11.69
N PRO A 703 -40.38 9.90 -12.60
CA PRO A 703 -41.72 9.37 -12.30
C PRO A 703 -41.72 8.53 -11.03
N ALA A 704 -42.83 8.62 -10.27
CA ALA A 704 -42.98 7.78 -9.08
C ALA A 704 -43.03 6.30 -9.47
N PRO A 705 -42.21 5.43 -8.84
CA PRO A 705 -42.22 3.99 -9.11
C PRO A 705 -43.55 3.33 -8.71
N ALA A 706 -43.82 2.15 -9.28
CA ALA A 706 -45.09 1.42 -9.11
C ALA A 706 -45.25 0.79 -7.72
N THR A 707 -44.19 0.52 -6.96
CA THR A 707 -44.27 -0.17 -5.66
C THR A 707 -43.78 0.68 -4.50
N GLY A 708 -44.30 0.45 -3.30
CA GLY A 708 -43.89 1.17 -2.09
C GLY A 708 -42.43 1.03 -1.76
N LYS A 709 -41.81 -0.13 -2.05
CA LYS A 709 -40.40 -0.42 -1.90
C LYS A 709 -39.53 0.50 -2.81
N LEU A 710 -39.86 0.57 -4.08
CA LEU A 710 -39.11 1.41 -5.04
C LEU A 710 -39.31 2.91 -4.72
N ILE A 711 -40.50 3.30 -4.25
CA ILE A 711 -40.74 4.67 -3.75
C ILE A 711 -39.82 4.99 -2.57
N ALA A 712 -39.66 4.05 -1.62
CA ALA A 712 -38.73 4.25 -0.50
C ALA A 712 -37.29 4.42 -0.96
N LEU A 713 -36.85 3.64 -1.96
CA LEU A 713 -35.51 3.75 -2.56
C LEU A 713 -35.33 5.07 -3.35
N GLN A 714 -36.37 5.52 -4.08
CA GLN A 714 -36.35 6.84 -4.73
C GLN A 714 -36.21 7.97 -3.69
N ARG A 715 -36.88 7.88 -2.55
CA ARG A 715 -36.72 8.85 -1.46
C ARG A 715 -35.30 8.85 -0.88
N VAL A 716 -34.62 7.71 -0.85
CA VAL A 716 -33.19 7.63 -0.46
C VAL A 716 -32.34 8.44 -1.41
N THR A 717 -32.53 8.30 -2.73
CA THR A 717 -31.70 9.05 -3.71
C THR A 717 -32.02 10.54 -3.68
N GLN A 718 -33.31 10.93 -3.62
CA GLN A 718 -33.73 12.32 -3.50
C GLN A 718 -33.10 13.00 -2.28
N ARG A 719 -33.14 12.33 -1.13
CA ARG A 719 -32.57 12.85 0.11
C ARG A 719 -31.02 12.91 0.03
N THR A 720 -30.38 11.91 -0.57
CA THR A 720 -28.91 11.88 -0.73
C THR A 720 -28.45 13.08 -1.57
N VAL A 721 -29.12 13.40 -2.67
CA VAL A 721 -28.78 14.56 -3.50
C VAL A 721 -28.88 15.86 -2.70
N ALA A 722 -29.96 16.05 -1.92
CA ALA A 722 -30.12 17.24 -1.06
C ALA A 722 -29.03 17.34 0.01
N ASP A 723 -28.73 16.23 0.72
CA ASP A 723 -27.70 16.18 1.76
C ASP A 723 -26.33 16.58 1.20
N ARG A 724 -25.99 16.10 0.00
CA ARG A 724 -24.69 16.36 -0.63
C ARG A 724 -24.55 17.78 -1.18
N LEU A 725 -25.60 18.33 -1.75
CA LEU A 725 -25.60 19.73 -2.17
C LEU A 725 -25.46 20.68 -0.97
N VAL A 726 -26.15 20.41 0.14
CA VAL A 726 -25.98 21.19 1.38
C VAL A 726 -24.55 21.06 1.91
N THR A 727 -23.99 19.85 1.92
CA THR A 727 -22.60 19.61 2.35
C THR A 727 -21.61 20.38 1.49
N LEU A 728 -21.78 20.35 0.16
CA LEU A 728 -20.90 21.06 -0.77
C LEU A 728 -21.01 22.59 -0.65
N ALA A 729 -22.22 23.12 -0.43
CA ALA A 729 -22.43 24.55 -0.20
C ALA A 729 -21.75 25.02 1.11
N ALA A 730 -21.79 24.19 2.15
CA ALA A 730 -21.17 24.46 3.45
C ALA A 730 -19.65 24.23 3.48
N ASP A 731 -19.08 23.55 2.49
CA ASP A 731 -17.65 23.21 2.46
C ASP A 731 -16.81 24.48 2.23
N LYS A 732 -16.05 24.88 3.25
CA LYS A 732 -15.20 26.08 3.21
C LYS A 732 -14.01 25.93 2.25
N GLU A 733 -13.61 24.69 1.96
CA GLU A 733 -12.54 24.37 1.01
C GLU A 733 -13.04 24.36 -0.45
N ALA A 734 -14.35 24.32 -0.67
CA ALA A 734 -14.92 24.42 -2.01
C ALA A 734 -14.73 25.82 -2.58
N ALA A 735 -14.41 25.90 -3.89
CA ALA A 735 -14.22 27.18 -4.57
C ALA A 735 -15.46 28.09 -4.44
N PRO A 736 -15.28 29.42 -4.22
CA PRO A 736 -16.43 30.34 -4.04
C PRO A 736 -17.47 30.25 -5.17
N ALA A 737 -17.04 30.12 -6.43
CA ALA A 737 -17.95 29.98 -7.56
C ALA A 737 -18.78 28.67 -7.51
N VAL A 738 -18.20 27.57 -7.01
CA VAL A 738 -18.92 26.32 -6.80
C VAL A 738 -20.00 26.52 -5.76
N ARG A 739 -19.64 27.08 -4.58
CA ARG A 739 -20.62 27.35 -3.50
C ARG A 739 -21.77 28.25 -3.97
N ALA A 740 -21.45 29.35 -4.67
CA ALA A 740 -22.47 30.26 -5.19
C ALA A 740 -23.49 29.56 -6.13
N ILE A 741 -22.99 28.68 -7.02
CA ILE A 741 -23.85 27.89 -7.91
C ILE A 741 -24.72 26.92 -7.10
N VAL A 742 -24.11 26.21 -6.17
CA VAL A 742 -24.85 25.23 -5.35
C VAL A 742 -25.87 25.89 -4.44
N GLU A 743 -25.55 27.03 -3.84
CA GLU A 743 -26.48 27.83 -3.02
C GLU A 743 -27.68 28.31 -3.86
N PHE A 744 -27.45 28.77 -5.09
CA PHE A 744 -28.53 29.13 -6.00
C PHE A 744 -29.43 27.92 -6.33
N GLU A 745 -28.85 26.77 -6.63
CA GLU A 745 -29.64 25.55 -6.89
C GLU A 745 -30.40 25.07 -5.64
N LEU A 746 -29.82 25.22 -4.44
CA LEU A 746 -30.53 24.90 -3.18
C LEU A 746 -31.77 25.79 -2.95
N ILE A 747 -31.75 27.06 -3.37
CA ILE A 747 -32.97 27.92 -3.33
C ILE A 747 -34.08 27.29 -4.17
N ARG A 748 -33.77 26.91 -5.41
CA ARG A 748 -34.71 26.27 -6.34
C ARG A 748 -35.24 24.94 -5.81
N LEU A 749 -34.36 24.13 -5.23
CA LEU A 749 -34.68 22.82 -4.68
C LEU A 749 -35.56 22.92 -3.41
N ARG A 750 -35.39 23.96 -2.58
CA ARG A 750 -36.25 24.22 -1.43
C ARG A 750 -37.67 24.53 -1.89
N GLU A 751 -37.84 25.38 -2.91
CA GLU A 751 -39.11 25.73 -3.51
C GLU A 751 -39.79 24.49 -4.13
N ALA A 752 -39.04 23.69 -4.89
CA ALA A 752 -39.53 22.46 -5.49
C ALA A 752 -39.96 21.43 -4.40
N ALA A 753 -39.18 21.25 -3.34
CA ALA A 753 -39.54 20.37 -2.22
C ALA A 753 -40.81 20.83 -1.50
N SER A 754 -40.99 22.13 -1.32
CA SER A 754 -42.17 22.70 -0.73
C SER A 754 -43.43 22.50 -1.62
N ALA A 755 -43.28 22.67 -2.95
CA ALA A 755 -44.34 22.39 -3.91
C ALA A 755 -44.73 20.90 -3.93
N HIS A 756 -43.72 19.99 -3.95
CA HIS A 756 -43.98 18.55 -3.84
C HIS A 756 -44.68 18.17 -2.53
N ALA A 757 -44.31 18.80 -1.41
CA ALA A 757 -44.97 18.56 -0.13
C ALA A 757 -46.44 19.01 -0.16
N ALA A 758 -46.76 20.14 -0.79
CA ALA A 758 -48.11 20.63 -0.95
C ALA A 758 -48.96 19.74 -1.87
N ALA A 759 -48.37 19.19 -2.92
CA ALA A 759 -49.00 18.27 -3.86
C ALA A 759 -49.00 16.81 -3.46
N ALA A 760 -48.46 16.46 -2.26
CA ALA A 760 -48.25 15.09 -1.85
C ALA A 760 -49.56 14.30 -1.68
N ALA A 761 -49.64 13.11 -2.30
CA ALA A 761 -50.82 12.25 -2.28
C ALA A 761 -51.08 11.57 -0.91
N ASN A 762 -50.07 11.54 0.00
CA ASN A 762 -50.19 10.96 1.33
C ASN A 762 -49.20 11.57 2.31
N ASP A 763 -49.40 11.32 3.61
CA ASP A 763 -48.60 11.89 4.69
C ASP A 763 -47.12 11.47 4.63
N GLY A 764 -46.82 10.25 4.18
CA GLY A 764 -45.43 9.77 4.02
C GLY A 764 -44.67 10.52 2.92
N ALA A 765 -45.31 10.85 1.80
CA ALA A 765 -44.75 11.70 0.75
C ALA A 765 -44.58 13.14 1.24
N LYS A 766 -45.59 13.68 1.92
CA LYS A 766 -45.55 15.01 2.51
C LYS A 766 -44.44 15.16 3.53
N ALA A 767 -44.31 14.20 4.46
CA ALA A 767 -43.24 14.20 5.46
C ALA A 767 -41.83 14.16 4.83
N HIS A 768 -41.63 13.35 3.80
CA HIS A 768 -40.38 13.28 3.07
C HIS A 768 -39.95 14.63 2.48
N TRP A 769 -40.88 15.27 1.72
CA TRP A 769 -40.54 16.53 1.07
C TRP A 769 -40.42 17.71 2.06
N LEU A 770 -41.24 17.74 3.12
CA LEU A 770 -41.12 18.71 4.22
C LEU A 770 -39.73 18.56 4.90
N ALA A 771 -39.30 17.32 5.16
CA ALA A 771 -38.00 17.10 5.77
C ALA A 771 -36.83 17.59 4.90
N ILE A 772 -36.91 17.47 3.58
CA ILE A 772 -35.94 18.03 2.65
C ILE A 772 -35.98 19.55 2.62
N ALA A 773 -37.18 20.15 2.51
CA ALA A 773 -37.32 21.61 2.52
C ALA A 773 -36.78 22.21 3.83
N GLN A 774 -37.07 21.59 4.98
CA GLN A 774 -36.56 22.01 6.29
C GLN A 774 -35.04 21.85 6.42
N LEU A 775 -34.48 20.80 5.83
CA LEU A 775 -33.03 20.61 5.79
C LEU A 775 -32.35 21.81 5.11
N ILE A 776 -32.83 22.15 3.90
CA ILE A 776 -32.26 23.27 3.12
C ILE A 776 -32.48 24.60 3.84
N THR A 777 -33.69 24.81 4.40
CA THR A 777 -33.99 26.01 5.19
C THR A 777 -33.09 26.19 6.39
N ARG A 778 -32.84 25.12 7.18
CA ARG A 778 -31.93 25.18 8.33
C ARG A 778 -30.48 25.51 7.92
N TYR A 779 -30.04 24.98 6.79
CA TYR A 779 -28.74 25.35 6.25
C TYR A 779 -28.71 26.85 5.88
N GLN A 780 -29.70 27.34 5.12
CA GLN A 780 -29.77 28.73 4.65
C GLN A 780 -29.88 29.75 5.80
N GLU A 781 -30.60 29.41 6.86
CA GLU A 781 -30.87 30.32 7.99
C GLU A 781 -29.80 30.22 9.10
N LYS A 782 -29.28 29.00 9.33
CA LYS A 782 -28.45 28.73 10.51
C LYS A 782 -27.09 28.14 10.17
N GLY A 783 -26.79 27.80 8.91
CA GLY A 783 -25.58 27.09 8.50
C GLY A 783 -25.53 25.64 8.99
N GLU A 784 -26.66 25.04 9.39
CA GLU A 784 -26.70 23.67 9.86
C GLU A 784 -26.49 22.70 8.70
N VAL A 785 -25.45 21.88 8.82
CA VAL A 785 -25.14 20.80 7.86
C VAL A 785 -25.76 19.50 8.37
N PRO A 786 -26.26 18.61 7.48
CA PRO A 786 -26.68 17.29 7.89
C PRO A 786 -25.59 16.62 8.72
N ALA A 787 -25.95 16.09 9.90
CA ALA A 787 -25.00 15.24 10.61
C ALA A 787 -24.56 14.12 9.66
N SER A 788 -23.25 13.95 9.50
CA SER A 788 -22.74 12.84 8.72
C SER A 788 -23.25 11.56 9.36
N THR A 789 -24.29 11.00 8.78
CA THR A 789 -24.70 9.66 9.16
C THR A 789 -23.57 8.75 8.74
N PRO A 790 -22.92 7.97 9.63
CA PRO A 790 -21.90 7.04 9.22
C PRO A 790 -22.45 6.22 8.05
N ALA A 791 -21.91 6.43 6.86
CA ALA A 791 -22.27 5.62 5.71
C ALA A 791 -21.95 4.18 6.06
N LEU A 792 -22.83 3.26 5.68
CA LEU A 792 -22.48 1.85 5.71
C LEU A 792 -21.21 1.71 4.88
N ARG A 793 -20.15 1.16 5.44
CA ARG A 793 -18.89 1.01 4.69
C ARG A 793 -19.09 -0.06 3.62
N PRO A 794 -18.81 0.24 2.34
CA PRO A 794 -18.79 -0.81 1.32
C PRO A 794 -17.64 -1.77 1.62
N PRO A 795 -17.64 -3.00 1.06
CA PRO A 795 -16.53 -3.91 1.18
C PRO A 795 -15.23 -3.18 0.79
N PRO A 796 -14.17 -3.26 1.62
CA PRO A 796 -12.93 -2.59 1.31
C PRO A 796 -12.36 -3.13 -0.01
N GLY A 797 -11.86 -2.28 -0.84
CA GLY A 797 -11.31 -2.62 -2.16
C GLY A 797 -9.94 -2.02 -2.39
N ASP A 798 -9.59 -1.02 -1.61
CA ASP A 798 -8.30 -0.38 -1.65
C ASP A 798 -7.37 -1.01 -0.59
N PRO A 799 -6.18 -1.51 -0.96
CA PRO A 799 -5.18 -1.97 -0.02
C PRO A 799 -4.65 -0.86 0.88
N PHE A 800 -4.72 0.36 0.40
CA PHE A 800 -4.13 1.52 1.05
C PHE A 800 -5.22 2.52 1.38
N GLY A 801 -6.00 2.27 2.43
CA GLY A 801 -6.79 3.35 3.01
C GLY A 801 -5.86 4.53 3.30
N ASP A 802 -6.35 5.76 3.28
CA ASP A 802 -5.59 7.01 3.46
C ASP A 802 -4.69 7.03 4.71
N ASP A 803 -4.81 6.05 5.60
CA ASP A 803 -4.13 5.92 6.89
C ASP A 803 -2.99 4.88 6.92
N TRP A 804 -2.48 4.36 5.78
CA TRP A 804 -1.37 3.40 5.80
C TRP A 804 0.00 4.09 5.79
N PRO A 805 0.64 4.31 6.97
CA PRO A 805 1.94 5.01 7.03
C PRO A 805 3.13 4.14 6.61
N GLY A 806 2.91 2.91 6.14
CA GLY A 806 3.98 1.90 6.00
C GLY A 806 4.45 1.59 4.58
N LEU A 807 3.90 2.21 3.53
CA LEU A 807 4.26 1.89 2.15
C LEU A 807 4.68 3.07 1.29
N MET A 808 4.86 4.26 1.86
CA MET A 808 5.80 5.19 1.28
C MET A 808 7.20 4.67 1.66
N LEU A 809 7.69 3.70 0.92
CA LEU A 809 9.13 3.49 0.81
C LEU A 809 9.68 4.75 0.15
N PRO A 810 10.69 5.41 0.78
CA PRO A 810 11.29 6.61 0.25
C PRO A 810 11.93 6.35 -1.10
#